data_e587a1cbbe5c66407911c80808eebc9e
#
_entry.id   e587a1cbbe5c66407911c80808eebc9e
#
_cell.length_a   1.000
_cell.length_b   1.000
_cell.length_c   1.000
_cell.angle_alpha   90.00
_cell.angle_beta   90.00
_cell.angle_gamma   90.00
#
_symmetry.space_group_name_H-M   'P 1'
#
loop_
_entity.id
_entity.type
_entity.pdbx_description
1 polymer ?
#
loop_
_entity_poly.entity_id
_entity_poly.type
_entity_poly.pdbx_seq_one_letter_code
_entity_poly.pdbx_strand_id
1 'polypeptide(L)'
;MTQIFLQAFIYLIAAVIAVPLAKRFGLGSVLGYLIAGVVIGPIVGLVGEETTTIQHFAEFGVVMMLFLVGLELEPKMLWAMRNRLLGLGGLQVAGTTGIIVAIAVYFGQVWTTALAIGLIFALSSTAIVLQTFNEKRLSKTEGGKNAFSVLLFQDIAVIPMLAFIPLLALPELVEQAQQSIQSAAEHHEQLSLVAGLPGWAYGIVITLSIGVVIVGGHYLSRPIFRYVADSGLREIFTAAALMLVIGIAALMSLVGLSPALGTFLAGVMLANSEFRHELESNIEPFKGLLLGLFFITVGAGIDFTILFNKFGTIIGLTLAVMLLKALVLLALSFIFRIKGSDRWLFALSLAQAGEFGFVLLSFSVQNHVISTSLSQQLSLVVAISMFLTPGLFILFDRVILPKFATKFNERADDDIDEKGTVIIAGIGRFGQIVNRLLLSNGIKTVALDYQANQVDVMRQIGTQAYFGDVTRPDILHTAGIEEAAAIVVAIDNRDASVELVKQVKHAYPSVKVIARAFDRGHGYRLRQAGADVIESETYHSALEVGGQTMKLLGVHPFFVEQQKMRYKRVENRKSDSLYSAWLDDSEGERFDNNYRKLFMQLEEKMMLEMQKDRHTNLSRSERGWTPPPKDYADDLQELNHSDDITFK
;
A
#
# COMPACT_ATOMS: atom_id res chain seq x y z
N MET A 1 -35.02 9.72 19.30
CA MET A 1 -33.75 9.38 19.96
C MET A 1 -33.42 7.89 19.79
N THR A 2 -34.25 6.96 20.27
CA THR A 2 -33.97 5.50 20.22
C THR A 2 -33.78 4.98 18.79
N GLN A 3 -34.54 5.49 17.83
CA GLN A 3 -34.45 5.09 16.43
C GLN A 3 -33.12 5.50 15.80
N ILE A 4 -32.63 6.73 16.09
CA ILE A 4 -31.35 7.22 15.61
C ILE A 4 -30.18 6.37 16.17
N PHE A 5 -30.24 6.03 17.48
CA PHE A 5 -29.22 5.17 18.07
C PHE A 5 -29.25 3.74 17.49
N LEU A 6 -30.45 3.20 17.23
CA LEU A 6 -30.57 1.87 16.61
C LEU A 6 -29.98 1.87 15.18
N GLN A 7 -30.27 2.87 14.39
CA GLN A 7 -29.72 3.02 13.05
C GLN A 7 -28.20 3.15 13.07
N ALA A 8 -27.67 4.08 13.88
CA ALA A 8 -26.22 4.23 14.04
C ALA A 8 -25.55 2.90 14.43
N PHE A 9 -26.19 2.12 15.31
CA PHE A 9 -25.72 0.82 15.74
C PHE A 9 -25.73 -0.20 14.59
N ILE A 10 -26.78 -0.24 13.76
CA ILE A 10 -26.87 -1.10 12.57
C ILE A 10 -25.74 -0.77 11.57
N TYR A 11 -25.53 0.51 11.27
CA TYR A 11 -24.46 0.94 10.36
C TYR A 11 -23.08 0.55 10.90
N LEU A 12 -22.84 0.75 12.21
CA LEU A 12 -21.55 0.41 12.83
C LEU A 12 -21.31 -1.10 12.86
N ILE A 13 -22.31 -1.92 13.20
CA ILE A 13 -22.19 -3.39 13.16
C ILE A 13 -21.88 -3.85 11.75
N ALA A 14 -22.61 -3.37 10.76
CA ALA A 14 -22.42 -3.73 9.37
C ALA A 14 -20.98 -3.39 8.91
N ALA A 15 -20.48 -2.20 9.26
CA ALA A 15 -19.11 -1.80 8.98
C ALA A 15 -18.07 -2.72 9.66
N VAL A 16 -18.23 -2.96 10.97
CA VAL A 16 -17.28 -3.74 11.78
C VAL A 16 -17.19 -5.21 11.31
N ILE A 17 -18.28 -5.77 10.79
CA ILE A 17 -18.29 -7.14 10.28
C ILE A 17 -17.79 -7.20 8.84
N ALA A 18 -18.35 -6.37 7.95
CA ALA A 18 -18.11 -6.49 6.52
C ALA A 18 -16.71 -6.03 6.09
N VAL A 19 -16.17 -4.98 6.70
CA VAL A 19 -14.86 -4.43 6.28
C VAL A 19 -13.70 -5.39 6.58
N PRO A 20 -13.54 -5.98 7.78
CA PRO A 20 -12.50 -6.97 8.03
C PRO A 20 -12.65 -8.22 7.15
N LEU A 21 -13.92 -8.63 6.91
CA LEU A 21 -14.20 -9.78 6.04
C LEU A 21 -13.78 -9.49 4.59
N ALA A 22 -14.18 -8.34 4.04
CA ALA A 22 -13.79 -7.90 2.69
C ALA A 22 -12.27 -7.79 2.57
N LYS A 23 -11.59 -7.23 3.57
CA LYS A 23 -10.13 -7.14 3.61
C LYS A 23 -9.47 -8.52 3.60
N ARG A 24 -10.02 -9.49 4.31
CA ARG A 24 -9.53 -10.88 4.31
C ARG A 24 -9.63 -11.54 2.92
N PHE A 25 -10.62 -11.15 2.11
CA PHE A 25 -10.79 -11.62 0.73
C PHE A 25 -10.05 -10.74 -0.30
N GLY A 26 -9.25 -9.75 0.12
CA GLY A 26 -8.52 -8.86 -0.78
C GLY A 26 -9.39 -7.85 -1.53
N LEU A 27 -10.62 -7.58 -1.06
CA LEU A 27 -11.58 -6.68 -1.72
C LEU A 27 -11.42 -5.21 -1.34
N GLY A 28 -10.65 -4.91 -0.30
CA GLY A 28 -10.48 -3.55 0.21
C GLY A 28 -11.62 -3.05 1.09
N SER A 29 -11.37 -1.95 1.81
CA SER A 29 -12.34 -1.39 2.76
C SER A 29 -13.55 -0.77 2.07
N VAL A 30 -13.37 -0.07 0.95
CA VAL A 30 -14.44 0.60 0.21
C VAL A 30 -15.49 -0.40 -0.26
N LEU A 31 -15.07 -1.52 -0.86
CA LEU A 31 -15.98 -2.60 -1.25
C LEU A 31 -16.63 -3.25 -0.02
N GLY A 32 -15.92 -3.36 1.10
CA GLY A 32 -16.48 -3.84 2.35
C GLY A 32 -17.65 -2.98 2.82
N TYR A 33 -17.51 -1.66 2.80
CA TYR A 33 -18.58 -0.72 3.13
C TYR A 33 -19.77 -0.78 2.15
N LEU A 34 -19.52 -0.87 0.84
CA LEU A 34 -20.57 -1.03 -0.15
C LEU A 34 -21.36 -2.33 0.06
N ILE A 35 -20.68 -3.46 0.28
CA ILE A 35 -21.32 -4.74 0.57
C ILE A 35 -22.13 -4.67 1.86
N ALA A 36 -21.60 -4.03 2.92
CA ALA A 36 -22.33 -3.78 4.15
C ALA A 36 -23.67 -3.07 3.87
N GLY A 37 -23.61 -1.99 3.08
CA GLY A 37 -24.81 -1.22 2.68
C GLY A 37 -25.80 -2.08 1.90
N VAL A 38 -25.36 -2.84 0.92
CA VAL A 38 -26.20 -3.76 0.14
C VAL A 38 -26.89 -4.79 1.03
N VAL A 39 -26.17 -5.32 2.03
CA VAL A 39 -26.75 -6.32 2.93
C VAL A 39 -27.81 -5.70 3.83
N ILE A 40 -27.54 -4.57 4.51
CA ILE A 40 -28.49 -3.98 5.46
C ILE A 40 -29.67 -3.24 4.78
N GLY A 41 -29.46 -2.74 3.55
CA GLY A 41 -30.48 -2.10 2.73
C GLY A 41 -31.33 -3.11 1.96
N PRO A 42 -31.05 -3.31 0.68
CA PRO A 42 -31.94 -4.06 -0.21
C PRO A 42 -32.07 -5.56 0.10
N ILE A 43 -31.11 -6.21 0.78
CA ILE A 43 -31.21 -7.65 1.11
C ILE A 43 -32.02 -7.88 2.38
N VAL A 44 -31.69 -7.19 3.46
CA VAL A 44 -32.31 -7.42 4.80
C VAL A 44 -33.43 -6.44 5.07
N GLY A 45 -33.44 -5.25 4.43
CA GLY A 45 -34.48 -4.23 4.62
C GLY A 45 -34.46 -3.55 5.99
N LEU A 46 -33.30 -3.51 6.67
CA LEU A 46 -33.15 -2.84 7.98
C LEU A 46 -33.07 -1.32 7.87
N VAL A 47 -32.77 -0.78 6.69
CA VAL A 47 -32.58 0.63 6.38
C VAL A 47 -33.44 1.00 5.19
N GLY A 48 -34.25 2.04 5.29
CA GLY A 48 -35.23 2.46 4.28
C GLY A 48 -35.12 3.92 3.87
N GLU A 49 -36.23 4.66 3.86
CA GLU A 49 -36.38 6.03 3.34
C GLU A 49 -35.46 7.08 4.00
N GLU A 50 -34.90 6.80 5.16
CA GLU A 50 -34.02 7.70 5.91
C GLU A 50 -32.56 7.72 5.41
N THR A 51 -32.24 6.87 4.42
CA THR A 51 -30.88 6.80 3.83
C THR A 51 -30.44 8.13 3.23
N THR A 52 -31.35 8.92 2.69
CA THR A 52 -31.04 10.23 2.10
C THR A 52 -30.55 11.25 3.14
N THR A 53 -31.16 11.30 4.33
CA THR A 53 -30.72 12.20 5.42
C THR A 53 -29.35 11.80 5.95
N ILE A 54 -29.10 10.50 6.10
CA ILE A 54 -27.79 9.96 6.54
C ILE A 54 -26.76 10.19 5.44
N GLN A 55 -27.14 10.08 4.17
CA GLN A 55 -26.25 10.33 3.04
C GLN A 55 -25.75 11.78 3.02
N HIS A 56 -26.62 12.78 3.25
CA HIS A 56 -26.19 14.18 3.36
C HIS A 56 -25.18 14.40 4.48
N PHE A 57 -25.36 13.73 5.62
CA PHE A 57 -24.38 13.77 6.70
C PHE A 57 -23.09 13.06 6.33
N ALA A 58 -23.17 11.93 5.63
CA ALA A 58 -22.03 11.15 5.19
C ALA A 58 -21.22 11.84 4.07
N GLU A 59 -21.85 12.71 3.26
CA GLU A 59 -21.17 13.54 2.24
C GLU A 59 -20.12 14.46 2.88
N PHE A 60 -20.27 14.79 4.16
CA PHE A 60 -19.25 15.52 4.90
C PHE A 60 -17.92 14.72 5.02
N GLY A 61 -17.97 13.40 4.98
CA GLY A 61 -16.79 12.55 4.89
C GLY A 61 -16.00 12.77 3.59
N VAL A 62 -16.72 13.03 2.49
CA VAL A 62 -16.11 13.37 1.19
C VAL A 62 -15.43 14.75 1.26
N VAL A 63 -16.05 15.71 1.91
CA VAL A 63 -15.49 17.05 2.15
C VAL A 63 -14.17 16.95 2.94
N MET A 64 -14.15 16.14 4.01
CA MET A 64 -12.93 15.88 4.78
C MET A 64 -11.86 15.14 3.97
N MET A 65 -12.28 14.19 3.14
CA MET A 65 -11.34 13.47 2.27
C MET A 65 -10.65 14.43 1.30
N LEU A 66 -11.40 15.31 0.66
CA LEU A 66 -10.83 16.28 -0.28
C LEU A 66 -9.93 17.31 0.40
N PHE A 67 -10.22 17.70 1.64
CA PHE A 67 -9.31 18.50 2.45
C PHE A 67 -7.97 17.79 2.66
N LEU A 68 -7.99 16.50 3.04
CA LEU A 68 -6.77 15.71 3.25
C LEU A 68 -6.02 15.47 1.95
N VAL A 69 -6.71 15.18 0.85
CA VAL A 69 -6.09 15.08 -0.48
C VAL A 69 -5.37 16.40 -0.81
N GLY A 70 -6.01 17.55 -0.55
CA GLY A 70 -5.35 18.85 -0.71
C GLY A 70 -4.10 19.01 0.17
N LEU A 71 -4.17 18.55 1.41
CA LEU A 71 -3.07 18.63 2.39
C LEU A 71 -1.87 17.73 2.03
N GLU A 72 -2.13 16.60 1.39
CA GLU A 72 -1.10 15.65 0.93
C GLU A 72 -0.34 16.14 -0.31
N LEU A 73 -0.87 17.14 -1.04
CA LEU A 73 -0.25 17.65 -2.26
C LEU A 73 1.00 18.47 -1.97
N GLU A 74 2.17 17.86 -2.15
CA GLU A 74 3.45 18.56 -2.11
C GLU A 74 3.79 19.19 -3.48
N PRO A 75 3.78 20.53 -3.61
CA PRO A 75 4.06 21.19 -4.89
C PRO A 75 5.41 20.82 -5.51
N LYS A 76 6.42 20.59 -4.67
CA LYS A 76 7.76 20.18 -5.12
C LYS A 76 7.78 18.80 -5.74
N MET A 77 7.06 17.83 -5.15
CA MET A 77 6.94 16.46 -5.67
C MET A 77 6.15 16.45 -6.99
N LEU A 78 5.04 17.19 -7.05
CA LEU A 78 4.23 17.35 -8.25
C LEU A 78 5.05 17.93 -9.40
N TRP A 79 5.86 18.96 -9.14
CA TRP A 79 6.72 19.57 -10.14
C TRP A 79 7.81 18.61 -10.65
N ALA A 80 8.38 17.80 -9.77
CA ALA A 80 9.37 16.79 -10.17
C ALA A 80 8.77 15.70 -11.08
N MET A 81 7.50 15.36 -10.87
CA MET A 81 6.79 14.32 -11.65
C MET A 81 5.96 14.87 -12.82
N ARG A 82 5.96 16.17 -13.07
CA ARG A 82 5.05 16.86 -14.01
C ARG A 82 4.93 16.19 -15.38
N ASN A 83 6.02 15.70 -15.97
CA ASN A 83 6.00 15.10 -17.30
C ASN A 83 5.23 13.77 -17.34
N ARG A 84 5.35 12.93 -16.29
CA ARG A 84 4.58 11.69 -16.16
C ARG A 84 3.15 11.97 -15.73
N LEU A 85 2.97 12.88 -14.79
CA LEU A 85 1.68 13.26 -14.24
C LEU A 85 0.77 13.85 -15.33
N LEU A 86 1.21 14.93 -16.00
CA LEU A 86 0.46 15.60 -17.05
C LEU A 86 0.44 14.80 -18.36
N GLY A 87 1.55 14.15 -18.71
CA GLY A 87 1.63 13.35 -19.92
C GLY A 87 0.77 12.11 -19.84
N LEU A 88 1.07 11.21 -18.90
CA LEU A 88 0.37 9.93 -18.80
C LEU A 88 -1.02 10.08 -18.19
N GLY A 89 -1.15 10.78 -17.05
CA GLY A 89 -2.41 10.99 -16.35
C GLY A 89 -3.36 11.91 -17.13
N GLY A 90 -2.86 13.05 -17.63
CA GLY A 90 -3.66 13.97 -18.41
C GLY A 90 -4.20 13.38 -19.71
N LEU A 91 -3.36 12.67 -20.47
CA LEU A 91 -3.79 11.98 -21.68
C LEU A 91 -4.76 10.84 -21.40
N GLN A 92 -4.60 10.13 -20.28
CA GLN A 92 -5.54 9.07 -19.88
C GLN A 92 -6.92 9.67 -19.58
N VAL A 93 -6.99 10.72 -18.74
CA VAL A 93 -8.27 11.36 -18.39
C VAL A 93 -8.90 11.98 -19.64
N ALA A 94 -8.17 12.77 -20.42
CA ALA A 94 -8.68 13.39 -21.62
C ALA A 94 -9.10 12.36 -22.69
N GLY A 95 -8.29 11.35 -22.93
CA GLY A 95 -8.56 10.30 -23.91
C GLY A 95 -9.77 9.46 -23.53
N THR A 96 -9.86 9.03 -22.27
CA THR A 96 -11.01 8.25 -21.78
C THR A 96 -12.28 9.09 -21.82
N THR A 97 -12.24 10.32 -21.32
CA THR A 97 -13.37 11.26 -21.37
C THR A 97 -13.83 11.48 -22.81
N GLY A 98 -12.90 11.82 -23.72
CA GLY A 98 -13.24 12.10 -25.14
C GLY A 98 -13.92 10.91 -25.83
N ILE A 99 -13.42 9.70 -25.63
CA ILE A 99 -14.02 8.51 -26.24
C ILE A 99 -15.41 8.21 -25.65
N ILE A 100 -15.55 8.31 -24.30
CA ILE A 100 -16.85 8.10 -23.66
C ILE A 100 -17.86 9.15 -24.09
N VAL A 101 -17.45 10.43 -24.20
CA VAL A 101 -18.30 11.51 -24.72
C VAL A 101 -18.76 11.19 -26.14
N ALA A 102 -17.85 10.82 -27.03
CA ALA A 102 -18.19 10.48 -28.40
C ALA A 102 -19.21 9.33 -28.49
N ILE A 103 -19.02 8.29 -27.69
CA ILE A 103 -19.94 7.14 -27.61
C ILE A 103 -21.29 7.57 -27.02
N ALA A 104 -21.31 8.32 -25.91
CA ALA A 104 -22.53 8.74 -25.25
C ALA A 104 -23.39 9.66 -26.14
N VAL A 105 -22.75 10.61 -26.86
CA VAL A 105 -23.41 11.48 -27.83
C VAL A 105 -23.95 10.67 -29.01
N TYR A 106 -23.20 9.68 -29.51
CA TYR A 106 -23.66 8.78 -30.56
C TYR A 106 -24.93 8.00 -30.16
N PHE A 107 -25.07 7.63 -28.87
CA PHE A 107 -26.27 7.01 -28.31
C PHE A 107 -27.35 8.01 -27.90
N GLY A 108 -27.25 9.29 -28.31
CA GLY A 108 -28.28 10.30 -28.14
C GLY A 108 -28.29 11.03 -26.80
N GLN A 109 -27.22 10.93 -26.00
CA GLN A 109 -27.07 11.73 -24.78
C GLN A 109 -26.72 13.18 -25.13
N VAL A 110 -27.24 14.13 -24.35
CA VAL A 110 -26.86 15.55 -24.48
C VAL A 110 -25.37 15.68 -24.17
N TRP A 111 -24.66 16.53 -24.89
CA TRP A 111 -23.21 16.66 -24.78
C TRP A 111 -22.73 17.00 -23.36
N THR A 112 -23.50 17.78 -22.59
CA THR A 112 -23.20 18.16 -21.20
C THR A 112 -23.25 16.95 -20.28
N THR A 113 -24.33 16.14 -20.37
CA THR A 113 -24.45 14.87 -19.65
C THR A 113 -23.38 13.88 -20.09
N ALA A 114 -23.12 13.78 -21.40
CA ALA A 114 -22.07 12.92 -21.94
C ALA A 114 -20.68 13.29 -21.39
N LEU A 115 -20.39 14.60 -21.27
CA LEU A 115 -19.14 15.09 -20.71
C LEU A 115 -19.02 14.74 -19.24
N ALA A 116 -20.07 14.92 -18.45
CA ALA A 116 -20.08 14.52 -17.05
C ALA A 116 -19.83 13.02 -16.89
N ILE A 117 -20.52 12.16 -17.68
CA ILE A 117 -20.30 10.71 -17.68
C ILE A 117 -18.85 10.37 -18.04
N GLY A 118 -18.28 11.02 -19.06
CA GLY A 118 -16.89 10.83 -19.47
C GLY A 118 -15.89 11.16 -18.39
N LEU A 119 -16.05 12.28 -17.71
CA LEU A 119 -15.22 12.71 -16.58
C LEU A 119 -15.31 11.71 -15.40
N ILE A 120 -16.52 11.27 -15.06
CA ILE A 120 -16.78 10.31 -13.97
C ILE A 120 -16.06 8.99 -14.22
N PHE A 121 -16.22 8.41 -15.41
CA PHE A 121 -15.62 7.11 -15.74
C PHE A 121 -14.14 7.20 -16.12
N ALA A 122 -13.58 8.38 -16.33
CA ALA A 122 -12.14 8.54 -16.50
C ALA A 122 -11.35 8.20 -15.22
N LEU A 123 -11.97 8.35 -14.05
CA LEU A 123 -11.36 8.07 -12.75
C LEU A 123 -11.29 6.59 -12.45
N SER A 124 -10.26 6.16 -11.72
CA SER A 124 -10.05 4.79 -11.26
C SER A 124 -9.94 4.75 -9.73
N SER A 125 -10.15 3.58 -9.11
CA SER A 125 -10.08 3.45 -7.65
C SER A 125 -8.64 3.43 -7.16
N THR A 126 -8.22 4.49 -6.50
CA THR A 126 -6.91 4.61 -5.85
C THR A 126 -6.78 3.61 -4.71
N ALA A 127 -7.80 3.47 -3.87
CA ALA A 127 -7.78 2.59 -2.71
C ALA A 127 -7.56 1.12 -3.08
N ILE A 128 -8.33 0.58 -4.04
CA ILE A 128 -8.24 -0.84 -4.44
C ILE A 128 -6.89 -1.13 -5.12
N VAL A 129 -6.44 -0.23 -6.00
CA VAL A 129 -5.19 -0.44 -6.75
C VAL A 129 -3.98 -0.40 -5.83
N LEU A 130 -3.85 0.64 -4.99
CA LEU A 130 -2.70 0.78 -4.09
C LEU A 130 -2.68 -0.31 -3.01
N GLN A 131 -3.84 -0.70 -2.47
CA GLN A 131 -3.92 -1.82 -1.55
C GLN A 131 -3.41 -3.10 -2.20
N THR A 132 -3.91 -3.45 -3.40
CA THR A 132 -3.49 -4.66 -4.13
C THR A 132 -1.99 -4.61 -4.50
N PHE A 133 -1.48 -3.44 -4.90
CA PHE A 133 -0.06 -3.28 -5.19
C PHE A 133 0.83 -3.47 -3.96
N ASN A 134 0.40 -3.01 -2.80
CA ASN A 134 1.14 -3.19 -1.55
C ASN A 134 1.13 -4.65 -1.09
N GLU A 135 -0.02 -5.32 -1.15
CA GLU A 135 -0.16 -6.74 -0.81
C GLU A 135 0.71 -7.63 -1.72
N LYS A 136 0.74 -7.34 -3.03
CA LYS A 136 1.49 -8.10 -4.03
C LYS A 136 2.91 -7.57 -4.28
N ARG A 137 3.34 -6.53 -3.57
CA ARG A 137 4.65 -5.86 -3.72
C ARG A 137 4.91 -5.33 -5.15
N LEU A 138 3.86 -4.92 -5.85
CA LEU A 138 3.93 -4.42 -7.23
C LEU A 138 4.20 -2.90 -7.33
N SER A 139 4.13 -2.16 -6.22
CA SER A 139 4.32 -0.70 -6.16
C SER A 139 5.68 -0.22 -6.71
N LYS A 140 6.70 -1.07 -6.67
CA LYS A 140 8.07 -0.74 -7.12
C LYS A 140 8.31 -1.06 -8.59
N THR A 141 7.42 -1.79 -9.25
CA THR A 141 7.52 -2.13 -10.70
C THR A 141 7.33 -0.88 -11.55
N GLU A 142 7.75 -0.92 -12.82
CA GLU A 142 7.53 0.18 -13.76
C GLU A 142 6.03 0.42 -14.00
N GLY A 143 5.26 -0.66 -14.16
CA GLY A 143 3.81 -0.62 -14.27
C GLY A 143 3.15 0.01 -13.04
N GLY A 144 3.58 -0.38 -11.83
CA GLY A 144 3.08 0.17 -10.56
C GLY A 144 3.36 1.66 -10.39
N LYS A 145 4.58 2.11 -10.70
CA LYS A 145 4.94 3.55 -10.65
C LYS A 145 4.15 4.40 -11.64
N ASN A 146 3.92 3.91 -12.85
CA ASN A 146 3.15 4.61 -13.86
C ASN A 146 1.66 4.64 -13.47
N ALA A 147 1.10 3.54 -12.96
CA ALA A 147 -0.26 3.51 -12.45
C ALA A 147 -0.46 4.48 -11.28
N PHE A 148 0.48 4.53 -10.33
CA PHE A 148 0.46 5.50 -9.24
C PHE A 148 0.46 6.95 -9.75
N SER A 149 1.26 7.26 -10.78
CA SER A 149 1.29 8.61 -11.36
C SER A 149 -0.06 9.00 -12.00
N VAL A 150 -0.76 8.04 -12.63
CA VAL A 150 -2.09 8.28 -13.20
C VAL A 150 -3.13 8.48 -12.09
N LEU A 151 -3.13 7.62 -11.07
CA LEU A 151 -4.04 7.75 -9.92
C LEU A 151 -3.87 9.10 -9.23
N LEU A 152 -2.64 9.51 -8.95
CA LEU A 152 -2.35 10.81 -8.36
C LEU A 152 -2.86 11.96 -9.23
N PHE A 153 -2.72 11.87 -10.55
CA PHE A 153 -3.29 12.86 -11.45
C PHE A 153 -4.82 12.88 -11.41
N GLN A 154 -5.45 11.71 -11.37
CA GLN A 154 -6.91 11.57 -11.30
C GLN A 154 -7.44 12.19 -10.02
N ASP A 155 -6.81 11.95 -8.87
CA ASP A 155 -7.20 12.53 -7.57
C ASP A 155 -7.13 14.08 -7.60
N ILE A 156 -6.12 14.64 -8.26
CA ILE A 156 -6.02 16.09 -8.48
C ILE A 156 -7.09 16.58 -9.47
N ALA A 157 -7.35 15.80 -10.53
CA ALA A 157 -8.28 16.20 -11.59
C ALA A 157 -9.76 16.21 -11.13
N VAL A 158 -10.11 15.46 -10.07
CA VAL A 158 -11.45 15.52 -9.46
C VAL A 158 -11.87 16.96 -9.11
N ILE A 159 -10.92 17.79 -8.72
CA ILE A 159 -11.18 19.14 -8.26
C ILE A 159 -11.69 20.07 -9.36
N PRO A 160 -10.95 20.24 -10.48
CA PRO A 160 -11.50 20.98 -11.60
C PRO A 160 -12.78 20.35 -12.14
N MET A 161 -12.95 19.00 -12.05
CA MET A 161 -14.19 18.35 -12.45
C MET A 161 -15.37 18.81 -11.58
N LEU A 162 -15.21 18.84 -10.25
CA LEU A 162 -16.22 19.36 -9.32
C LEU A 162 -16.55 20.84 -9.56
N ALA A 163 -15.56 21.65 -9.95
CA ALA A 163 -15.77 23.04 -10.30
C ALA A 163 -16.51 23.20 -11.63
N PHE A 164 -16.32 22.26 -12.56
CA PHE A 164 -16.88 22.32 -13.92
C PHE A 164 -18.31 21.75 -14.00
N ILE A 165 -18.64 20.73 -13.19
CA ILE A 165 -19.94 20.04 -13.24
C ILE A 165 -21.13 21.00 -13.14
N PRO A 166 -21.18 21.98 -12.21
CA PRO A 166 -22.32 22.91 -12.12
C PRO A 166 -22.56 23.72 -13.40
N LEU A 167 -21.51 23.96 -14.20
CA LEU A 167 -21.62 24.69 -15.47
C LEU A 167 -22.27 23.85 -16.57
N LEU A 168 -22.41 22.55 -16.37
CA LEU A 168 -23.01 21.58 -17.30
C LEU A 168 -24.51 21.37 -17.01
N ALA A 169 -25.12 22.11 -16.08
CA ALA A 169 -26.52 21.97 -15.68
C ALA A 169 -27.47 22.03 -16.89
N LEU A 170 -28.45 21.12 -16.93
CA LEU A 170 -29.45 21.07 -17.97
C LEU A 170 -30.62 21.97 -17.62
N PRO A 171 -30.98 22.95 -18.46
CA PRO A 171 -32.11 23.86 -18.21
C PRO A 171 -33.43 23.12 -17.92
N GLU A 172 -33.68 22.02 -18.64
CA GLU A 172 -34.89 21.20 -18.47
C GLU A 172 -34.98 20.56 -17.07
N LEU A 173 -33.88 20.08 -16.50
CA LEU A 173 -33.84 19.52 -15.14
C LEU A 173 -33.96 20.60 -14.08
N VAL A 174 -33.43 21.79 -14.35
CA VAL A 174 -33.57 22.97 -13.44
C VAL A 174 -35.01 23.43 -13.39
N GLU A 175 -35.70 23.52 -14.56
CA GLU A 175 -37.12 23.91 -14.60
C GLU A 175 -38.00 22.85 -13.90
N GLN A 176 -37.77 21.56 -14.08
CA GLN A 176 -38.47 20.49 -13.38
C GLN A 176 -38.30 20.58 -11.86
N ALA A 177 -37.08 20.88 -11.39
CA ALA A 177 -36.79 21.07 -9.99
C ALA A 177 -37.52 22.30 -9.42
N GLN A 178 -37.54 23.41 -10.16
CA GLN A 178 -38.27 24.65 -9.74
C GLN A 178 -39.79 24.41 -9.70
N GLN A 179 -40.34 23.66 -10.63
CA GLN A 179 -41.80 23.31 -10.60
C GLN A 179 -42.13 22.39 -9.41
N SER A 180 -41.28 21.44 -9.06
CA SER A 180 -41.47 20.57 -7.89
C SER A 180 -41.32 21.35 -6.56
N ILE A 181 -40.46 22.36 -6.50
CA ILE A 181 -40.30 23.23 -5.33
C ILE A 181 -41.52 24.14 -5.19
N GLN A 182 -42.07 24.69 -6.27
CA GLN A 182 -43.30 25.52 -6.22
C GLN A 182 -44.53 24.73 -5.77
N SER A 183 -44.60 23.42 -6.06
CA SER A 183 -45.67 22.54 -5.58
C SER A 183 -45.47 22.04 -4.15
N ALA A 184 -44.25 22.14 -3.59
CA ALA A 184 -43.88 21.74 -2.24
C ALA A 184 -43.59 22.92 -1.29
N ALA A 185 -43.98 24.15 -1.66
CA ALA A 185 -43.63 25.37 -0.94
C ALA A 185 -44.32 25.46 0.44
N GLU A 186 -43.80 24.71 1.40
CA GLU A 186 -43.81 25.06 2.83
C GLU A 186 -42.47 24.62 3.46
N HIS A 187 -41.66 25.63 3.83
CA HIS A 187 -40.53 25.55 4.76
C HIS A 187 -39.24 24.85 4.38
N HIS A 188 -38.42 25.46 3.55
CA HIS A 188 -36.98 25.55 3.83
C HIS A 188 -36.40 26.76 3.05
N GLU A 189 -36.31 27.93 3.71
CA GLU A 189 -35.43 29.02 3.26
C GLU A 189 -34.00 28.50 3.29
N GLN A 190 -33.44 28.13 2.13
CA GLN A 190 -32.00 27.96 2.00
C GLN A 190 -31.36 29.33 2.27
N LEU A 191 -30.60 29.42 3.36
CA LEU A 191 -29.77 30.58 3.69
C LEU A 191 -28.70 30.75 2.61
N SER A 192 -29.02 31.51 1.57
CA SER A 192 -28.08 31.85 0.50
C SER A 192 -27.80 33.34 0.56
N LEU A 193 -26.55 33.70 0.80
CA LEU A 193 -26.09 35.11 0.80
C LEU A 193 -26.16 35.76 -0.59
N VAL A 194 -26.46 34.98 -1.62
CA VAL A 194 -26.32 35.37 -3.03
C VAL A 194 -27.67 35.39 -3.76
N ALA A 195 -28.76 34.91 -3.10
CA ALA A 195 -30.09 34.91 -3.68
C ALA A 195 -30.54 36.35 -4.00
N GLY A 196 -30.79 36.64 -5.28
CA GLY A 196 -31.27 37.94 -5.74
C GLY A 196 -30.19 38.95 -6.14
N LEU A 197 -28.92 38.61 -6.10
CA LEU A 197 -27.84 39.50 -6.58
C LEU A 197 -27.73 39.53 -8.11
N PRO A 198 -27.43 40.68 -8.73
CA PRO A 198 -27.14 40.74 -10.16
C PRO A 198 -25.85 39.96 -10.48
N GLY A 199 -25.75 39.36 -11.68
CA GLY A 199 -24.67 38.44 -12.04
C GLY A 199 -23.24 38.96 -11.83
N TRP A 200 -23.02 40.29 -11.98
CA TRP A 200 -21.70 40.87 -11.68
C TRP A 200 -21.36 40.87 -10.19
N ALA A 201 -22.35 41.12 -9.32
CA ALA A 201 -22.20 41.11 -7.86
C ALA A 201 -21.96 39.66 -7.37
N TYR A 202 -22.64 38.69 -7.98
CA TYR A 202 -22.40 37.25 -7.76
C TYR A 202 -20.92 36.86 -8.02
N GLY A 203 -20.37 37.29 -9.15
CA GLY A 203 -18.95 37.07 -9.48
C GLY A 203 -17.96 37.66 -8.47
N ILE A 204 -18.29 38.87 -7.93
CA ILE A 204 -17.49 39.53 -6.90
C ILE A 204 -17.53 38.73 -5.59
N VAL A 205 -18.71 38.29 -5.15
CA VAL A 205 -18.87 37.52 -3.90
C VAL A 205 -18.13 36.18 -3.98
N ILE A 206 -18.19 35.48 -5.12
CA ILE A 206 -17.41 34.25 -5.37
C ILE A 206 -15.92 34.54 -5.24
N THR A 207 -15.43 35.54 -5.95
CA THR A 207 -13.99 35.87 -5.96
C THR A 207 -13.52 36.28 -4.55
N LEU A 208 -14.32 37.04 -3.83
CA LEU A 208 -14.03 37.43 -2.45
C LEU A 208 -13.98 36.20 -1.54
N SER A 209 -14.94 35.27 -1.64
CA SER A 209 -15.00 34.08 -0.81
C SER A 209 -13.81 33.16 -1.04
N ILE A 210 -13.42 32.94 -2.28
CA ILE A 210 -12.19 32.23 -2.64
C ILE A 210 -10.97 32.96 -2.07
N GLY A 211 -10.92 34.29 -2.20
CA GLY A 211 -9.88 35.13 -1.61
C GLY A 211 -9.78 34.99 -0.09
N VAL A 212 -10.91 34.96 0.60
CA VAL A 212 -10.97 34.75 2.06
C VAL A 212 -10.41 33.39 2.44
N VAL A 213 -10.73 32.33 1.70
CA VAL A 213 -10.18 30.98 1.97
C VAL A 213 -8.66 30.97 1.73
N ILE A 214 -8.18 31.58 0.67
CA ILE A 214 -6.74 31.63 0.36
C ILE A 214 -5.98 32.45 1.41
N VAL A 215 -6.44 33.66 1.68
CA VAL A 215 -5.81 34.59 2.64
C VAL A 215 -5.94 34.05 4.07
N GLY A 216 -7.12 33.59 4.45
CA GLY A 216 -7.37 32.97 5.76
C GLY A 216 -6.55 31.70 5.97
N GLY A 217 -6.50 30.83 4.96
CA GLY A 217 -5.67 29.62 4.99
C GLY A 217 -4.17 29.92 5.13
N HIS A 218 -3.69 30.98 4.50
CA HIS A 218 -2.27 31.33 4.55
C HIS A 218 -1.85 32.10 5.79
N TYR A 219 -2.64 33.12 6.19
CA TYR A 219 -2.24 34.07 7.24
C TYR A 219 -2.89 33.79 8.61
N LEU A 220 -4.15 33.34 8.63
CA LEU A 220 -4.92 33.18 9.86
C LEU A 220 -4.77 31.79 10.48
N SER A 221 -4.54 30.77 9.67
CA SER A 221 -4.41 29.40 10.18
C SER A 221 -3.20 29.22 11.10
N ARG A 222 -2.03 29.76 10.73
CA ARG A 222 -0.80 29.62 11.55
C ARG A 222 -0.95 30.17 12.96
N PRO A 223 -1.37 31.42 13.19
CA PRO A 223 -1.51 31.93 14.56
C PRO A 223 -2.59 31.18 15.35
N ILE A 224 -3.70 30.76 14.71
CA ILE A 224 -4.76 30.00 15.38
C ILE A 224 -4.21 28.63 15.83
N PHE A 225 -3.62 27.86 14.92
CA PHE A 225 -3.09 26.53 15.27
C PHE A 225 -1.93 26.60 16.25
N ARG A 226 -1.09 27.65 16.21
CA ARG A 226 -0.03 27.86 17.19
C ARG A 226 -0.62 28.13 18.57
N TYR A 227 -1.60 29.03 18.66
CA TYR A 227 -2.28 29.32 19.93
C TYR A 227 -2.96 28.07 20.52
N VAL A 228 -3.59 27.26 19.66
CA VAL A 228 -4.22 26.00 20.07
C VAL A 228 -3.19 24.94 20.48
N ALA A 229 -2.09 24.81 19.74
CA ALA A 229 -1.01 23.89 20.06
C ALA A 229 -0.34 24.21 21.40
N ASP A 230 -0.18 25.51 21.73
CA ASP A 230 0.37 25.96 23.01
C ASP A 230 -0.49 25.54 24.21
N SER A 231 -1.79 25.22 24.01
CA SER A 231 -2.65 24.68 25.07
C SER A 231 -2.30 23.27 25.52
N GLY A 232 -1.57 22.50 24.70
CA GLY A 232 -1.17 21.12 24.96
C GLY A 232 -2.32 20.10 24.96
N LEU A 233 -3.55 20.52 24.61
CA LEU A 233 -4.74 19.66 24.57
C LEU A 233 -5.02 19.18 23.14
N ARG A 234 -4.89 17.88 22.93
CA ARG A 234 -5.11 17.25 21.62
C ARG A 234 -6.54 17.38 21.12
N GLU A 235 -7.50 17.33 22.03
CA GLU A 235 -8.94 17.46 21.73
C GLU A 235 -9.26 18.85 21.16
N ILE A 236 -8.63 19.91 21.70
CA ILE A 236 -8.84 21.28 21.22
C ILE A 236 -8.22 21.49 19.85
N PHE A 237 -7.07 20.84 19.58
CA PHE A 237 -6.47 20.88 18.26
C PHE A 237 -7.36 20.19 17.21
N THR A 238 -7.92 19.02 17.55
CA THR A 238 -8.90 18.31 16.70
C THR A 238 -10.14 19.15 16.45
N ALA A 239 -10.70 19.79 17.50
CA ALA A 239 -11.86 20.68 17.37
C ALA A 239 -11.55 21.88 16.46
N ALA A 240 -10.37 22.48 16.56
CA ALA A 240 -9.94 23.59 15.71
C ALA A 240 -9.78 23.14 14.24
N ALA A 241 -9.25 21.94 13.99
CA ALA A 241 -9.14 21.37 12.65
C ALA A 241 -10.52 21.12 12.03
N LEU A 242 -11.45 20.51 12.78
CA LEU A 242 -12.83 20.30 12.33
C LEU A 242 -13.56 21.64 12.11
N MET A 243 -13.41 22.60 13.01
CA MET A 243 -13.98 23.95 12.88
C MET A 243 -13.50 24.62 11.57
N LEU A 244 -12.23 24.48 11.22
CA LEU A 244 -11.70 25.03 9.98
C LEU A 244 -12.38 24.40 8.77
N VAL A 245 -12.43 23.06 8.69
CA VAL A 245 -13.01 22.33 7.56
C VAL A 245 -14.50 22.63 7.44
N ILE A 246 -15.26 22.56 8.54
CA ILE A 246 -16.70 22.83 8.58
C ILE A 246 -16.98 24.30 8.22
N GLY A 247 -16.21 25.23 8.78
CA GLY A 247 -16.38 26.66 8.53
C GLY A 247 -16.16 27.03 7.06
N ILE A 248 -15.13 26.43 6.42
CA ILE A 248 -14.89 26.66 4.98
C ILE A 248 -15.97 25.99 4.13
N ALA A 249 -16.39 24.76 4.48
CA ALA A 249 -17.48 24.09 3.79
C ALA A 249 -18.78 24.90 3.86
N ALA A 250 -19.14 25.44 5.05
CA ALA A 250 -20.30 26.28 5.25
C ALA A 250 -20.20 27.62 4.48
N LEU A 251 -19.04 28.26 4.51
CA LEU A 251 -18.80 29.50 3.74
C LEU A 251 -19.03 29.27 2.24
N MET A 252 -18.47 28.19 1.69
CA MET A 252 -18.65 27.86 0.28
C MET A 252 -20.10 27.54 -0.07
N SER A 253 -20.79 26.79 0.79
CA SER A 253 -22.23 26.49 0.62
C SER A 253 -23.09 27.74 0.62
N LEU A 254 -22.83 28.69 1.53
CA LEU A 254 -23.56 29.98 1.61
C LEU A 254 -23.41 30.85 0.35
N VAL A 255 -22.31 30.69 -0.37
CA VAL A 255 -22.01 31.43 -1.62
C VAL A 255 -22.49 30.67 -2.86
N GLY A 256 -23.05 29.47 -2.69
CA GLY A 256 -23.49 28.62 -3.80
C GLY A 256 -22.35 27.88 -4.51
N LEU A 257 -21.18 27.78 -3.88
CA LEU A 257 -20.05 26.99 -4.35
C LEU A 257 -20.02 25.62 -3.68
N SER A 258 -19.36 24.66 -4.33
CA SER A 258 -19.15 23.34 -3.74
C SER A 258 -18.33 23.42 -2.45
N PRO A 259 -18.83 22.88 -1.32
CA PRO A 259 -18.08 22.74 -0.07
C PRO A 259 -16.76 21.97 -0.28
N ALA A 260 -16.78 20.98 -1.13
CA ALA A 260 -15.65 20.13 -1.48
C ALA A 260 -14.50 20.91 -2.15
N LEU A 261 -14.82 21.84 -3.05
CA LEU A 261 -13.83 22.70 -3.70
C LEU A 261 -13.12 23.60 -2.69
N GLY A 262 -13.88 24.22 -1.79
CA GLY A 262 -13.31 25.14 -0.79
C GLY A 262 -12.40 24.44 0.22
N THR A 263 -12.83 23.30 0.72
CA THR A 263 -12.04 22.52 1.70
C THR A 263 -10.79 21.92 1.08
N PHE A 264 -10.85 21.48 -0.16
CA PHE A 264 -9.64 21.10 -0.91
C PHE A 264 -8.66 22.26 -1.03
N LEU A 265 -9.12 23.44 -1.47
CA LEU A 265 -8.27 24.63 -1.61
C LEU A 265 -7.60 24.97 -0.26
N ALA A 266 -8.34 24.87 0.84
CA ALA A 266 -7.79 25.04 2.18
C ALA A 266 -6.73 24.00 2.52
N GLY A 267 -6.94 22.73 2.15
CA GLY A 267 -5.96 21.66 2.29
C GLY A 267 -4.64 21.97 1.55
N VAL A 268 -4.72 22.38 0.28
CA VAL A 268 -3.55 22.78 -0.52
C VAL A 268 -2.80 23.96 0.10
N MET A 269 -3.53 24.95 0.64
CA MET A 269 -2.89 26.11 1.30
C MET A 269 -2.17 25.71 2.58
N LEU A 270 -2.65 24.67 3.28
CA LEU A 270 -2.05 24.14 4.50
C LEU A 270 -1.02 23.04 4.25
N ALA A 271 -0.85 22.56 3.02
CA ALA A 271 0.10 21.50 2.65
C ALA A 271 1.56 21.82 3.02
N ASN A 272 1.93 23.10 3.03
CA ASN A 272 3.24 23.59 3.46
C ASN A 272 3.27 24.10 4.91
N SER A 273 2.22 23.86 5.71
CA SER A 273 2.15 24.28 7.12
C SER A 273 2.97 23.34 8.01
N GLU A 274 3.57 23.88 9.06
CA GLU A 274 4.22 23.10 10.13
C GLU A 274 3.24 22.15 10.85
N PHE A 275 1.94 22.43 10.80
CA PHE A 275 0.87 21.62 11.42
C PHE A 275 0.27 20.55 10.48
N ARG A 276 0.82 20.37 9.27
CA ARG A 276 0.29 19.43 8.27
C ARG A 276 0.06 18.03 8.84
N HIS A 277 1.06 17.43 9.45
CA HIS A 277 0.97 16.06 9.97
C HIS A 277 -0.01 15.92 11.14
N GLU A 278 -0.11 16.96 11.97
CA GLU A 278 -1.09 16.96 13.07
C GLU A 278 -2.50 17.09 12.54
N LEU A 279 -2.75 17.96 11.55
CA LEU A 279 -4.04 18.09 10.88
C LEU A 279 -4.45 16.77 10.22
N GLU A 280 -3.55 16.15 9.48
CA GLU A 280 -3.75 14.85 8.85
C GLU A 280 -4.14 13.78 9.89
N SER A 281 -3.31 13.61 10.93
CA SER A 281 -3.53 12.62 11.98
C SER A 281 -4.84 12.81 12.76
N ASN A 282 -5.29 14.05 12.95
CA ASN A 282 -6.51 14.33 13.71
C ASN A 282 -7.78 14.24 12.86
N ILE A 283 -7.73 14.52 11.55
CA ILE A 283 -8.90 14.47 10.65
C ILE A 283 -9.10 13.07 10.06
N GLU A 284 -8.04 12.30 9.85
CA GLU A 284 -8.08 10.98 9.21
C GLU A 284 -9.10 10.00 9.83
N PRO A 285 -9.23 9.88 11.17
CA PRO A 285 -10.24 9.00 11.78
C PRO A 285 -11.68 9.39 11.42
N PHE A 286 -11.98 10.70 11.38
CA PHE A 286 -13.30 11.22 11.02
C PHE A 286 -13.60 10.99 9.55
N LYS A 287 -12.61 11.26 8.65
CA LYS A 287 -12.69 10.90 7.24
C LYS A 287 -13.04 9.43 7.07
N GLY A 288 -12.31 8.54 7.74
CA GLY A 288 -12.49 7.10 7.61
C GLY A 288 -13.91 6.65 8.00
N LEU A 289 -14.43 7.14 9.12
CA LEU A 289 -15.78 6.80 9.59
C LEU A 289 -16.87 7.36 8.67
N LEU A 290 -16.80 8.64 8.34
CA LEU A 290 -17.83 9.31 7.52
C LEU A 290 -17.81 8.82 6.07
N LEU A 291 -16.63 8.59 5.50
CA LEU A 291 -16.49 8.00 4.17
C LEU A 291 -17.02 6.56 4.14
N GLY A 292 -16.76 5.78 5.20
CA GLY A 292 -17.35 4.47 5.38
C GLY A 292 -18.88 4.53 5.41
N LEU A 293 -19.45 5.46 6.17
CA LEU A 293 -20.89 5.70 6.22
C LEU A 293 -21.46 6.08 4.85
N PHE A 294 -20.75 6.95 4.10
CA PHE A 294 -21.12 7.33 2.73
C PHE A 294 -21.22 6.09 1.82
N PHE A 295 -20.22 5.23 1.81
CA PHE A 295 -20.27 4.02 0.97
C PHE A 295 -21.33 3.02 1.42
N ILE A 296 -21.61 2.92 2.72
CA ILE A 296 -22.72 2.09 3.21
C ILE A 296 -24.05 2.66 2.71
N THR A 297 -24.27 3.98 2.78
CA THR A 297 -25.51 4.60 2.28
C THR A 297 -25.66 4.47 0.77
N VAL A 298 -24.58 4.60 0.00
CA VAL A 298 -24.56 4.32 -1.44
C VAL A 298 -24.93 2.87 -1.70
N GLY A 299 -24.36 1.92 -0.97
CA GLY A 299 -24.69 0.50 -1.07
C GLY A 299 -26.15 0.20 -0.71
N ALA A 300 -26.67 0.83 0.35
CA ALA A 300 -28.05 0.66 0.78
C ALA A 300 -29.06 1.29 -0.21
N GLY A 301 -28.65 2.32 -0.95
CA GLY A 301 -29.44 2.95 -2.00
C GLY A 301 -29.44 2.23 -3.34
N ILE A 302 -28.74 1.09 -3.46
CA ILE A 302 -28.75 0.27 -4.68
C ILE A 302 -30.12 -0.39 -4.88
N ASP A 303 -30.77 -0.08 -6.01
CA ASP A 303 -32.04 -0.71 -6.41
C ASP A 303 -31.79 -1.97 -7.25
N PHE A 304 -31.99 -3.12 -6.64
CA PHE A 304 -31.90 -4.41 -7.33
C PHE A 304 -32.96 -4.60 -8.41
N THR A 305 -34.11 -3.89 -8.33
CA THR A 305 -35.14 -3.96 -9.37
C THR A 305 -34.58 -3.40 -10.68
N ILE A 306 -33.82 -2.30 -10.61
CA ILE A 306 -33.13 -1.74 -11.77
C ILE A 306 -32.07 -2.72 -12.29
N LEU A 307 -31.30 -3.34 -11.40
CA LEU A 307 -30.29 -4.31 -11.78
C LEU A 307 -30.89 -5.51 -12.49
N PHE A 308 -31.96 -6.13 -11.95
CA PHE A 308 -32.55 -7.32 -12.54
C PHE A 308 -33.30 -6.99 -13.83
N ASN A 309 -34.04 -5.87 -13.91
CA ASN A 309 -34.77 -5.47 -15.11
C ASN A 309 -33.87 -5.09 -16.29
N LYS A 310 -32.66 -4.53 -15.99
CA LYS A 310 -31.68 -4.06 -16.98
C LYS A 310 -30.35 -4.79 -16.87
N PHE A 311 -30.33 -6.03 -16.38
CA PHE A 311 -29.11 -6.78 -16.08
C PHE A 311 -28.14 -6.82 -17.26
N GLY A 312 -28.61 -7.19 -18.45
CA GLY A 312 -27.75 -7.25 -19.63
C GLY A 312 -27.17 -5.91 -20.03
N THR A 313 -27.93 -4.81 -19.87
CA THR A 313 -27.47 -3.45 -20.18
C THR A 313 -26.42 -2.98 -19.18
N ILE A 314 -26.64 -3.22 -17.88
CA ILE A 314 -25.72 -2.77 -16.82
C ILE A 314 -24.40 -3.54 -16.89
N ILE A 315 -24.46 -4.87 -17.03
CA ILE A 315 -23.25 -5.70 -17.16
C ILE A 315 -22.53 -5.38 -18.48
N GLY A 316 -23.27 -5.26 -19.58
CA GLY A 316 -22.70 -4.88 -20.88
C GLY A 316 -21.99 -3.52 -20.82
N LEU A 317 -22.61 -2.52 -20.19
CA LEU A 317 -22.02 -1.19 -20.03
C LEU A 317 -20.80 -1.23 -19.11
N THR A 318 -20.84 -2.00 -18.02
CA THR A 318 -19.69 -2.18 -17.12
C THR A 318 -18.50 -2.77 -17.87
N LEU A 319 -18.71 -3.86 -18.58
CA LEU A 319 -17.64 -4.51 -19.35
C LEU A 319 -17.15 -3.61 -20.50
N ALA A 320 -18.04 -2.87 -21.16
CA ALA A 320 -17.68 -1.92 -22.21
C ALA A 320 -16.79 -0.79 -21.67
N VAL A 321 -17.14 -0.18 -20.53
CA VAL A 321 -16.34 0.87 -19.90
C VAL A 321 -14.98 0.33 -19.45
N MET A 322 -14.95 -0.85 -18.81
CA MET A 322 -13.70 -1.48 -18.39
C MET A 322 -12.79 -1.81 -19.57
N LEU A 323 -13.35 -2.38 -20.63
CA LEU A 323 -12.61 -2.70 -21.84
C LEU A 323 -12.07 -1.43 -22.53
N LEU A 324 -12.90 -0.40 -22.65
CA LEU A 324 -12.52 0.88 -23.25
C LEU A 324 -11.37 1.52 -22.48
N LYS A 325 -11.47 1.59 -21.15
CA LYS A 325 -10.38 2.12 -20.32
C LYS A 325 -9.10 1.28 -20.46
N ALA A 326 -9.22 -0.05 -20.45
CA ALA A 326 -8.09 -0.94 -20.67
C ALA A 326 -7.42 -0.69 -22.03
N LEU A 327 -8.20 -0.49 -23.09
CA LEU A 327 -7.67 -0.18 -24.42
C LEU A 327 -6.96 1.18 -24.48
N VAL A 328 -7.55 2.22 -23.89
CA VAL A 328 -6.90 3.54 -23.77
C VAL A 328 -5.57 3.44 -23.03
N LEU A 329 -5.55 2.75 -21.88
CA LEU A 329 -4.35 2.56 -21.08
C LEU A 329 -3.30 1.70 -21.81
N LEU A 330 -3.73 0.67 -22.55
CA LEU A 330 -2.84 -0.09 -23.43
C LEU A 330 -2.23 0.79 -24.52
N ALA A 331 -3.02 1.61 -25.19
CA ALA A 331 -2.52 2.54 -26.21
C ALA A 331 -1.50 3.51 -25.61
N LEU A 332 -1.78 4.08 -24.44
CA LEU A 332 -0.84 4.93 -23.71
C LEU A 332 0.44 4.19 -23.32
N SER A 333 0.33 2.92 -22.90
CA SER A 333 1.49 2.11 -22.55
C SER A 333 2.45 1.89 -23.73
N PHE A 334 1.94 1.85 -24.97
CA PHE A 334 2.77 1.84 -26.19
C PHE A 334 3.45 3.19 -26.43
N ILE A 335 2.71 4.30 -26.29
CA ILE A 335 3.24 5.65 -26.47
C ILE A 335 4.37 5.94 -25.46
N PHE A 336 4.17 5.57 -24.20
CA PHE A 336 5.14 5.77 -23.13
C PHE A 336 6.16 4.63 -22.98
N ARG A 337 6.18 3.67 -23.93
CA ARG A 337 7.14 2.57 -24.03
C ARG A 337 7.24 1.68 -22.78
N ILE A 338 6.13 1.46 -22.08
CA ILE A 338 6.07 0.51 -21.00
C ILE A 338 6.19 -0.91 -21.57
N LYS A 339 7.11 -1.73 -21.05
CA LYS A 339 7.48 -3.02 -21.65
C LYS A 339 6.94 -4.21 -20.85
N GLY A 340 6.84 -5.36 -21.52
CA GLY A 340 6.60 -6.64 -20.88
C GLY A 340 5.27 -6.76 -20.14
N SER A 341 5.27 -7.43 -19.00
CA SER A 341 4.10 -7.63 -18.13
C SER A 341 3.62 -6.32 -17.49
N ASP A 342 4.51 -5.35 -17.28
CA ASP A 342 4.19 -4.06 -16.68
C ASP A 342 3.17 -3.26 -17.50
N ARG A 343 3.16 -3.44 -18.83
CA ARG A 343 2.14 -2.86 -19.72
C ARG A 343 0.74 -3.33 -19.38
N TRP A 344 0.59 -4.61 -19.18
CA TRP A 344 -0.69 -5.23 -18.83
C TRP A 344 -1.09 -4.92 -17.39
N LEU A 345 -0.13 -4.92 -16.47
CA LEU A 345 -0.37 -4.48 -15.10
C LEU A 345 -0.92 -3.07 -15.05
N PHE A 346 -0.30 -2.13 -15.77
CA PHE A 346 -0.73 -0.74 -15.89
C PHE A 346 -2.16 -0.63 -16.45
N ALA A 347 -2.47 -1.36 -17.53
CA ALA A 347 -3.76 -1.27 -18.19
C ALA A 347 -4.90 -1.90 -17.36
N LEU A 348 -4.69 -3.09 -16.81
CA LEU A 348 -5.73 -3.82 -16.10
C LEU A 348 -5.99 -3.26 -14.70
N SER A 349 -4.95 -2.77 -14.02
CA SER A 349 -5.11 -2.20 -12.68
C SER A 349 -5.97 -0.93 -12.64
N LEU A 350 -6.02 -0.16 -13.73
CA LEU A 350 -6.75 1.11 -13.83
C LEU A 350 -8.04 1.02 -14.66
N ALA A 351 -8.43 -0.17 -15.10
CA ALA A 351 -9.57 -0.37 -16.01
C ALA A 351 -10.95 -0.12 -15.37
N GLN A 352 -11.06 -0.22 -14.06
CA GLN A 352 -12.31 0.01 -13.32
C GLN A 352 -12.62 1.51 -13.15
N ALA A 353 -13.88 1.81 -12.78
CA ALA A 353 -14.25 3.12 -12.24
C ALA A 353 -13.81 3.24 -10.78
N GLY A 354 -13.64 4.47 -10.29
CA GLY A 354 -13.20 4.75 -8.94
C GLY A 354 -14.30 5.16 -7.99
N GLU A 355 -13.98 5.22 -6.69
CA GLU A 355 -14.84 5.69 -5.61
C GLU A 355 -15.33 7.12 -5.81
N PHE A 356 -14.53 7.98 -6.41
CA PHE A 356 -14.94 9.33 -6.79
C PHE A 356 -16.09 9.35 -7.81
N GLY A 357 -16.33 8.24 -8.53
CA GLY A 357 -17.46 8.11 -9.42
C GLY A 357 -18.80 8.31 -8.70
N PHE A 358 -18.97 7.75 -7.51
CA PHE A 358 -20.18 7.94 -6.70
C PHE A 358 -20.35 9.39 -6.25
N VAL A 359 -19.26 10.04 -5.85
CA VAL A 359 -19.23 11.43 -5.43
C VAL A 359 -19.65 12.35 -6.57
N LEU A 360 -19.02 12.19 -7.73
CA LEU A 360 -19.32 12.98 -8.92
C LEU A 360 -20.73 12.73 -9.45
N LEU A 361 -21.25 11.48 -9.34
CA LEU A 361 -22.63 11.16 -9.68
C LEU A 361 -23.63 11.86 -8.76
N SER A 362 -23.43 11.77 -7.42
CA SER A 362 -24.25 12.46 -6.45
C SER A 362 -24.23 13.98 -6.69
N PHE A 363 -23.06 14.54 -6.88
CA PHE A 363 -22.88 15.96 -7.16
C PHE A 363 -23.48 16.40 -8.50
N SER A 364 -23.43 15.57 -9.52
CA SER A 364 -24.07 15.84 -10.83
C SER A 364 -25.59 15.83 -10.74
N VAL A 365 -26.17 14.97 -9.91
CA VAL A 365 -27.62 14.97 -9.64
C VAL A 365 -28.03 16.23 -8.90
N GLN A 366 -27.32 16.60 -7.85
CA GLN A 366 -27.58 17.82 -7.06
C GLN A 366 -27.51 19.09 -7.92
N ASN A 367 -26.63 19.12 -8.92
CA ASN A 367 -26.46 20.24 -9.86
C ASN A 367 -27.29 20.09 -11.15
N HIS A 368 -28.25 19.18 -11.21
CA HIS A 368 -29.16 18.99 -12.35
C HIS A 368 -28.47 18.71 -13.70
N VAL A 369 -27.31 18.04 -13.67
CA VAL A 369 -26.56 17.64 -14.88
C VAL A 369 -26.96 16.25 -15.34
N ILE A 370 -27.27 15.36 -14.39
CA ILE A 370 -27.63 13.96 -14.62
C ILE A 370 -28.94 13.70 -13.87
N SER A 371 -29.88 12.99 -14.51
CA SER A 371 -31.11 12.58 -13.83
C SER A 371 -30.83 11.49 -12.77
N THR A 372 -31.66 11.44 -11.72
CA THR A 372 -31.52 10.45 -10.64
C THR A 372 -31.57 9.01 -11.17
N SER A 373 -32.45 8.73 -12.13
CA SER A 373 -32.57 7.41 -12.74
C SER A 373 -31.31 6.97 -13.48
N LEU A 374 -30.67 7.89 -14.22
CA LEU A 374 -29.41 7.59 -14.92
C LEU A 374 -28.26 7.44 -13.91
N SER A 375 -28.22 8.28 -12.87
CA SER A 375 -27.22 8.19 -11.81
C SER A 375 -27.25 6.84 -11.08
N GLN A 376 -28.45 6.34 -10.76
CA GLN A 376 -28.59 5.00 -10.15
C GLN A 376 -28.04 3.88 -11.04
N GLN A 377 -28.29 3.91 -12.35
CA GLN A 377 -27.75 2.93 -13.29
C GLN A 377 -26.21 3.04 -13.38
N LEU A 378 -25.68 4.25 -13.47
CA LEU A 378 -24.22 4.48 -13.54
C LEU A 378 -23.52 4.12 -12.22
N SER A 379 -24.17 4.33 -11.07
CA SER A 379 -23.66 3.89 -9.77
C SER A 379 -23.52 2.37 -9.69
N LEU A 380 -24.47 1.62 -10.25
CA LEU A 380 -24.37 0.16 -10.40
C LEU A 380 -23.16 -0.23 -11.27
N VAL A 381 -22.93 0.47 -12.39
CA VAL A 381 -21.77 0.24 -13.25
C VAL A 381 -20.46 0.48 -12.49
N VAL A 382 -20.37 1.56 -11.71
CA VAL A 382 -19.20 1.84 -10.86
C VAL A 382 -18.98 0.72 -9.85
N ALA A 383 -20.01 0.35 -9.08
CA ALA A 383 -19.93 -0.70 -8.05
C ALA A 383 -19.48 -2.04 -8.64
N ILE A 384 -20.10 -2.49 -9.73
CA ILE A 384 -19.78 -3.76 -10.37
C ILE A 384 -18.36 -3.74 -10.95
N SER A 385 -17.93 -2.62 -11.56
CA SER A 385 -16.57 -2.50 -12.09
C SER A 385 -15.50 -2.60 -10.99
N MET A 386 -15.76 -2.01 -9.83
CA MET A 386 -14.90 -2.14 -8.66
C MET A 386 -14.87 -3.57 -8.12
N PHE A 387 -16.02 -4.25 -8.09
CA PHE A 387 -16.13 -5.64 -7.66
C PHE A 387 -15.41 -6.62 -8.61
N LEU A 388 -15.35 -6.34 -9.89
CA LEU A 388 -14.64 -7.15 -10.88
C LEU A 388 -13.12 -6.95 -10.87
N THR A 389 -12.62 -5.90 -10.23
CA THR A 389 -11.18 -5.55 -10.22
C THR A 389 -10.25 -6.64 -9.68
N PRO A 390 -10.54 -7.31 -8.54
CA PRO A 390 -9.73 -8.45 -8.09
C PRO A 390 -9.62 -9.56 -9.13
N GLY A 391 -10.70 -9.78 -9.93
CA GLY A 391 -10.69 -10.73 -11.04
C GLY A 391 -9.67 -10.35 -12.13
N LEU A 392 -9.51 -9.06 -12.43
CA LEU A 392 -8.48 -8.59 -13.38
C LEU A 392 -7.06 -8.83 -12.87
N PHE A 393 -6.82 -8.68 -11.57
CA PHE A 393 -5.52 -9.01 -10.97
C PHE A 393 -5.26 -10.53 -10.97
N ILE A 394 -6.28 -11.35 -10.75
CA ILE A 394 -6.14 -12.81 -10.88
C ILE A 394 -5.86 -13.20 -12.35
N LEU A 395 -6.51 -12.55 -13.31
CA LEU A 395 -6.24 -12.73 -14.73
C LEU A 395 -4.80 -12.35 -15.07
N PHE A 396 -4.31 -11.22 -14.53
CA PHE A 396 -2.92 -10.80 -14.69
C PHE A 396 -1.95 -11.85 -14.15
N ASP A 397 -2.13 -12.30 -12.90
CA ASP A 397 -1.21 -13.21 -12.23
C ASP A 397 -1.19 -14.61 -12.86
N ARG A 398 -2.38 -15.16 -13.23
CA ARG A 398 -2.49 -16.54 -13.70
C ARG A 398 -2.32 -16.72 -15.21
N VAL A 399 -2.63 -15.69 -15.99
CA VAL A 399 -2.67 -15.80 -17.48
C VAL A 399 -1.59 -14.96 -18.14
N ILE A 400 -1.37 -13.72 -17.66
CA ILE A 400 -0.48 -12.78 -18.33
C ILE A 400 0.94 -12.94 -17.82
N LEU A 401 1.15 -12.85 -16.52
CA LEU A 401 2.47 -12.92 -15.91
C LEU A 401 3.26 -14.16 -16.31
N PRO A 402 2.69 -15.39 -16.35
CA PRO A 402 3.44 -16.57 -16.78
C PRO A 402 3.91 -16.51 -18.24
N LYS A 403 3.13 -15.86 -19.15
CA LYS A 403 3.53 -15.70 -20.55
C LYS A 403 4.76 -14.80 -20.75
N PHE A 404 5.01 -13.91 -19.81
CA PHE A 404 6.18 -13.04 -19.81
C PHE A 404 7.32 -13.59 -18.97
N ALA A 405 7.03 -14.39 -17.94
CA ALA A 405 8.04 -15.10 -17.15
C ALA A 405 8.84 -16.09 -18.01
N THR A 406 8.17 -16.76 -18.95
CA THR A 406 8.83 -17.72 -19.87
C THR A 406 9.82 -17.05 -20.83
N LYS A 407 9.67 -15.76 -21.15
CA LYS A 407 10.62 -15.04 -22.01
C LYS A 407 11.87 -14.54 -21.27
N PHE A 408 11.83 -14.41 -19.94
CA PHE A 408 13.01 -14.04 -19.15
C PHE A 408 13.95 -15.22 -18.88
N ASN A 409 13.48 -16.46 -19.07
CA ASN A 409 14.27 -17.69 -18.88
C ASN A 409 14.82 -18.28 -20.21
N GLU A 410 14.77 -17.55 -21.33
CA GLU A 410 15.34 -18.00 -22.62
C GLU A 410 16.85 -17.68 -22.79
N ARG A 411 17.51 -17.17 -21.73
CA ARG A 411 18.98 -17.20 -21.73
C ARG A 411 19.36 -18.65 -21.49
N ALA A 412 20.11 -19.25 -22.46
CA ALA A 412 20.70 -20.55 -22.25
C ALA A 412 21.59 -20.49 -20.99
N ASP A 413 21.60 -21.61 -20.25
CA ASP A 413 22.51 -21.74 -19.11
C ASP A 413 23.94 -21.52 -19.58
N ASP A 414 24.78 -20.89 -18.78
CA ASP A 414 26.18 -20.65 -19.13
C ASP A 414 26.95 -21.95 -19.11
N ASP A 415 27.89 -22.12 -20.05
CA ASP A 415 28.89 -23.16 -19.95
C ASP A 415 29.83 -22.85 -18.78
N ILE A 416 30.00 -23.82 -17.88
CA ILE A 416 30.82 -23.69 -16.69
C ILE A 416 32.19 -24.30 -16.99
N ASP A 417 33.15 -23.46 -17.37
CA ASP A 417 34.50 -23.89 -17.77
C ASP A 417 35.39 -24.22 -16.57
N GLU A 418 35.06 -23.74 -15.37
CA GLU A 418 35.87 -23.92 -14.18
C GLU A 418 35.17 -24.78 -13.13
N LYS A 419 35.91 -25.72 -12.57
CA LYS A 419 35.48 -26.49 -11.40
C LYS A 419 36.08 -25.90 -10.13
N GLY A 420 35.25 -25.72 -9.11
CA GLY A 420 35.63 -25.18 -7.82
C GLY A 420 35.54 -26.19 -6.70
N THR A 421 36.32 -25.97 -5.65
CA THR A 421 36.23 -26.76 -4.43
C THR A 421 34.89 -26.56 -3.70
N VAL A 422 34.24 -25.38 -3.85
CA VAL A 422 32.99 -25.03 -3.24
C VAL A 422 32.03 -24.48 -4.29
N ILE A 423 30.79 -24.97 -4.30
CA ILE A 423 29.69 -24.43 -5.10
C ILE A 423 28.89 -23.48 -4.25
N ILE A 424 28.54 -22.29 -4.80
CA ILE A 424 27.71 -21.32 -4.13
C ILE A 424 26.39 -21.18 -4.92
N ALA A 425 25.33 -21.70 -4.34
CA ALA A 425 23.97 -21.64 -4.87
C ALA A 425 23.27 -20.37 -4.40
N GLY A 426 23.20 -19.35 -5.27
CA GLY A 426 22.69 -18.02 -5.00
C GLY A 426 23.77 -17.01 -4.64
N ILE A 427 23.98 -15.99 -5.49
CA ILE A 427 25.00 -14.96 -5.31
C ILE A 427 24.38 -13.59 -4.94
N GLY A 428 23.23 -13.63 -4.28
CA GLY A 428 22.58 -12.47 -3.69
C GLY A 428 23.40 -11.84 -2.54
N ARG A 429 22.76 -11.02 -1.71
CA ARG A 429 23.40 -10.25 -0.61
C ARG A 429 24.24 -11.12 0.34
N PHE A 430 23.79 -12.33 0.65
CA PHE A 430 24.48 -13.27 1.53
C PHE A 430 25.59 -14.01 0.78
N GLY A 431 25.25 -14.67 -0.34
CA GLY A 431 26.18 -15.51 -1.09
C GLY A 431 27.41 -14.76 -1.62
N GLN A 432 27.26 -13.49 -2.03
CA GLN A 432 28.41 -12.66 -2.46
C GLN A 432 29.45 -12.42 -1.34
N ILE A 433 29.01 -12.28 -0.08
CA ILE A 433 29.91 -12.09 1.06
C ILE A 433 30.68 -13.40 1.32
N VAL A 434 29.97 -14.53 1.33
CA VAL A 434 30.58 -15.85 1.48
C VAL A 434 31.57 -16.11 0.36
N ASN A 435 31.18 -15.86 -0.89
CA ASN A 435 32.04 -16.05 -2.06
C ASN A 435 33.33 -15.22 -1.96
N ARG A 436 33.20 -13.95 -1.62
CA ARG A 436 34.35 -13.04 -1.48
C ARG A 436 35.30 -13.48 -0.37
N LEU A 437 34.77 -13.93 0.76
CA LEU A 437 35.57 -14.44 1.87
C LEU A 437 36.36 -15.69 1.47
N LEU A 438 35.73 -16.63 0.78
CA LEU A 438 36.39 -17.87 0.32
C LEU A 438 37.48 -17.58 -0.72
N LEU A 439 37.17 -16.75 -1.72
CA LEU A 439 38.12 -16.33 -2.74
C LEU A 439 39.35 -15.61 -2.17
N SER A 440 39.12 -14.72 -1.19
CA SER A 440 40.22 -13.99 -0.53
C SER A 440 41.15 -14.89 0.28
N ASN A 441 40.67 -16.08 0.66
CA ASN A 441 41.48 -17.12 1.32
C ASN A 441 42.01 -18.21 0.33
N GLY A 442 41.95 -17.94 -0.97
CA GLY A 442 42.50 -18.84 -2.00
C GLY A 442 41.64 -20.07 -2.30
N ILE A 443 40.39 -20.13 -1.79
CA ILE A 443 39.49 -21.25 -2.05
C ILE A 443 38.76 -20.98 -3.36
N LYS A 444 38.87 -21.91 -4.32
CA LYS A 444 38.19 -21.80 -5.61
C LYS A 444 36.70 -22.07 -5.44
N THR A 445 35.87 -21.18 -5.97
CA THR A 445 34.40 -21.28 -5.90
C THR A 445 33.76 -21.23 -7.27
N VAL A 446 32.66 -21.96 -7.46
CA VAL A 446 31.75 -21.83 -8.59
C VAL A 446 30.45 -21.22 -8.07
N ALA A 447 30.16 -19.98 -8.46
CA ALA A 447 29.00 -19.25 -7.99
C ALA A 447 27.88 -19.23 -9.05
N LEU A 448 26.71 -19.66 -8.70
CA LEU A 448 25.54 -19.83 -9.58
C LEU A 448 24.35 -19.00 -9.10
N ASP A 449 23.64 -18.36 -10.03
CA ASP A 449 22.37 -17.68 -9.77
C ASP A 449 21.43 -17.79 -10.96
N TYR A 450 20.13 -17.90 -10.67
CA TYR A 450 19.09 -17.94 -11.71
C TYR A 450 18.69 -16.54 -12.21
N GLN A 451 19.15 -15.47 -11.56
CA GLN A 451 18.88 -14.09 -11.94
C GLN A 451 20.01 -13.56 -12.84
N ALA A 452 19.78 -13.47 -14.14
CA ALA A 452 20.76 -12.98 -15.10
C ALA A 452 21.32 -11.59 -14.74
N ASN A 453 20.49 -10.67 -14.28
CA ASN A 453 20.93 -9.34 -13.86
C ASN A 453 21.92 -9.39 -12.68
N GLN A 454 21.73 -10.30 -11.73
CA GLN A 454 22.63 -10.47 -10.59
C GLN A 454 24.00 -11.01 -11.05
N VAL A 455 23.98 -11.99 -11.95
CA VAL A 455 25.19 -12.55 -12.56
C VAL A 455 25.96 -11.47 -13.33
N ASP A 456 25.25 -10.68 -14.16
CA ASP A 456 25.88 -9.62 -14.95
C ASP A 456 26.52 -8.53 -14.06
N VAL A 457 25.87 -8.14 -12.97
CA VAL A 457 26.42 -7.19 -11.98
C VAL A 457 27.68 -7.79 -11.31
N MET A 458 27.65 -9.06 -10.93
CA MET A 458 28.81 -9.73 -10.32
C MET A 458 29.99 -9.78 -11.28
N ARG A 459 29.76 -10.07 -12.55
CA ARG A 459 30.80 -10.07 -13.59
C ARG A 459 31.41 -8.69 -13.82
N GLN A 460 30.59 -7.63 -13.80
CA GLN A 460 31.09 -6.24 -13.94
C GLN A 460 32.06 -5.84 -12.83
N ILE A 461 31.90 -6.39 -11.63
CA ILE A 461 32.82 -6.15 -10.50
C ILE A 461 33.97 -7.18 -10.41
N GLY A 462 34.17 -7.98 -11.48
CA GLY A 462 35.28 -8.93 -11.58
C GLY A 462 35.07 -10.26 -10.84
N THR A 463 33.86 -10.58 -10.40
CA THR A 463 33.55 -11.86 -9.76
C THR A 463 33.02 -12.85 -10.81
N GLN A 464 33.64 -14.03 -10.90
CA GLN A 464 33.14 -15.10 -11.76
C GLN A 464 31.83 -15.64 -11.20
N ALA A 465 30.76 -15.50 -11.98
CA ALA A 465 29.45 -16.03 -11.67
C ALA A 465 28.79 -16.55 -12.93
N TYR A 466 28.04 -17.64 -12.80
CA TYR A 466 27.42 -18.34 -13.90
C TYR A 466 25.90 -18.26 -13.76
N PHE A 467 25.25 -18.11 -14.91
CA PHE A 467 23.78 -18.14 -14.96
C PHE A 467 23.32 -19.60 -15.04
N GLY A 468 22.44 -19.98 -14.11
CA GLY A 468 21.83 -21.31 -14.10
C GLY A 468 20.96 -21.51 -12.88
N ASP A 469 19.92 -22.34 -13.04
CA ASP A 469 19.04 -22.71 -11.94
C ASP A 469 19.63 -23.91 -11.18
N VAL A 470 20.19 -23.65 -10.00
CA VAL A 470 20.84 -24.65 -9.15
C VAL A 470 19.89 -25.74 -8.60
N THR A 471 18.57 -25.56 -8.74
CA THR A 471 17.60 -26.61 -8.38
C THR A 471 17.55 -27.73 -9.44
N ARG A 472 18.13 -27.51 -10.59
CA ARG A 472 18.22 -28.49 -11.68
C ARG A 472 19.46 -29.37 -11.51
N PRO A 473 19.30 -30.71 -11.53
CA PRO A 473 20.44 -31.66 -11.36
C PRO A 473 21.54 -31.54 -12.43
N ASP A 474 21.16 -31.25 -13.68
CA ASP A 474 22.07 -31.06 -14.78
C ASP A 474 23.04 -29.88 -14.59
N ILE A 475 22.54 -28.76 -14.03
CA ILE A 475 23.37 -27.60 -13.72
C ILE A 475 24.34 -27.90 -12.59
N LEU A 476 23.92 -28.61 -11.56
CA LEU A 476 24.82 -29.06 -10.47
C LEU A 476 25.91 -29.98 -10.97
N HIS A 477 25.58 -30.91 -11.87
CA HIS A 477 26.55 -31.78 -12.49
C HIS A 477 27.57 -30.98 -13.32
N THR A 478 27.10 -30.05 -14.16
CA THR A 478 27.98 -29.18 -14.97
C THR A 478 28.87 -28.31 -14.07
N ALA A 479 28.35 -27.86 -12.92
CA ALA A 479 29.11 -27.10 -11.91
C ALA A 479 30.17 -27.95 -11.16
N GLY A 480 30.23 -29.27 -11.41
CA GLY A 480 31.23 -30.18 -10.83
C GLY A 480 30.90 -30.58 -9.38
N ILE A 481 29.62 -30.76 -9.04
CA ILE A 481 29.19 -31.14 -7.69
C ILE A 481 29.85 -32.43 -7.19
N GLU A 482 30.15 -33.36 -8.07
CA GLU A 482 30.81 -34.64 -7.75
C GLU A 482 32.23 -34.48 -7.21
N GLU A 483 32.92 -33.43 -7.64
CA GLU A 483 34.31 -33.12 -7.23
C GLU A 483 34.34 -32.05 -6.14
N ALA A 484 33.18 -31.39 -5.85
CA ALA A 484 33.09 -30.33 -4.85
C ALA A 484 33.15 -30.90 -3.43
N ALA A 485 33.93 -30.27 -2.56
CA ALA A 485 33.98 -30.61 -1.15
C ALA A 485 32.72 -30.12 -0.39
N ALA A 486 32.17 -29.01 -0.83
CA ALA A 486 30.99 -28.40 -0.18
C ALA A 486 30.12 -27.61 -1.16
N ILE A 487 28.85 -27.47 -0.79
CA ILE A 487 27.90 -26.55 -1.40
C ILE A 487 27.32 -25.59 -0.35
N VAL A 488 27.30 -24.28 -0.66
CA VAL A 488 26.66 -23.26 0.16
C VAL A 488 25.32 -22.90 -0.47
N VAL A 489 24.23 -23.22 0.19
CA VAL A 489 22.86 -22.94 -0.26
C VAL A 489 22.40 -21.60 0.31
N ALA A 490 22.42 -20.56 -0.54
CA ALA A 490 22.14 -19.16 -0.20
C ALA A 490 20.96 -18.56 -0.99
N ILE A 491 20.13 -19.40 -1.62
CA ILE A 491 18.96 -18.98 -2.39
C ILE A 491 17.85 -18.42 -1.51
N ASP A 492 17.09 -17.42 -2.02
CA ASP A 492 16.06 -16.72 -1.23
C ASP A 492 14.77 -17.54 -1.04
N ASN A 493 14.44 -18.41 -1.98
CA ASN A 493 13.25 -19.25 -1.90
C ASN A 493 13.44 -20.37 -0.87
N ARG A 494 12.67 -20.33 0.23
CA ARG A 494 12.76 -21.26 1.35
C ARG A 494 12.47 -22.71 0.97
N ASP A 495 11.45 -22.94 0.13
CA ASP A 495 11.04 -24.29 -0.25
C ASP A 495 12.03 -24.89 -1.24
N ALA A 496 12.49 -24.08 -2.20
CA ALA A 496 13.52 -24.49 -3.15
C ALA A 496 14.87 -24.81 -2.45
N SER A 497 15.25 -24.05 -1.40
CA SER A 497 16.48 -24.35 -0.66
C SER A 497 16.40 -25.68 0.11
N VAL A 498 15.26 -25.99 0.72
CA VAL A 498 15.04 -27.27 1.40
C VAL A 498 15.06 -28.43 0.41
N GLU A 499 14.44 -28.26 -0.76
CA GLU A 499 14.42 -29.28 -1.80
C GLU A 499 15.80 -29.51 -2.39
N LEU A 500 16.57 -28.45 -2.66
CA LEU A 500 17.95 -28.53 -3.11
C LEU A 500 18.83 -29.30 -2.10
N VAL A 501 18.70 -29.02 -0.80
CA VAL A 501 19.44 -29.74 0.25
C VAL A 501 19.10 -31.23 0.24
N LYS A 502 17.82 -31.62 0.16
CA LYS A 502 17.39 -33.01 0.05
C LYS A 502 18.00 -33.70 -1.17
N GLN A 503 17.91 -33.04 -2.32
CA GLN A 503 18.40 -33.53 -3.59
C GLN A 503 19.92 -33.79 -3.56
N VAL A 504 20.69 -32.79 -3.07
CA VAL A 504 22.14 -32.92 -2.95
C VAL A 504 22.53 -34.05 -1.97
N LYS A 505 21.88 -34.11 -0.81
CA LYS A 505 22.18 -35.18 0.17
C LYS A 505 21.80 -36.57 -0.30
N HIS A 506 20.74 -36.67 -1.11
CA HIS A 506 20.35 -37.95 -1.70
C HIS A 506 21.31 -38.40 -2.85
N ALA A 507 21.65 -37.47 -3.75
CA ALA A 507 22.47 -37.80 -4.94
C ALA A 507 24.00 -37.81 -4.65
N TYR A 508 24.45 -36.90 -3.76
CA TYR A 508 25.88 -36.68 -3.45
C TYR A 508 26.14 -36.64 -1.93
N PRO A 509 25.99 -37.76 -1.20
CA PRO A 509 26.07 -37.81 0.26
C PRO A 509 27.40 -37.33 0.85
N SER A 510 28.52 -37.43 0.07
CA SER A 510 29.85 -36.99 0.49
C SER A 510 30.02 -35.47 0.53
N VAL A 511 29.21 -34.73 -0.24
CA VAL A 511 29.28 -33.27 -0.31
C VAL A 511 28.73 -32.65 0.98
N LYS A 512 29.49 -31.74 1.59
CA LYS A 512 29.04 -30.99 2.76
C LYS A 512 28.09 -29.89 2.35
N VAL A 513 26.93 -29.81 2.99
CA VAL A 513 25.90 -28.83 2.71
C VAL A 513 25.82 -27.77 3.84
N ILE A 514 26.20 -26.55 3.50
CA ILE A 514 26.05 -25.38 4.36
C ILE A 514 24.85 -24.60 3.87
N ALA A 515 23.84 -24.39 4.72
CA ALA A 515 22.61 -23.72 4.29
C ALA A 515 22.31 -22.47 5.10
N ARG A 516 21.88 -21.43 4.39
CA ARG A 516 21.35 -20.20 5.00
C ARG A 516 19.90 -20.40 5.43
N ALA A 517 19.61 -20.19 6.70
CA ALA A 517 18.25 -20.20 7.23
C ALA A 517 17.70 -18.76 7.32
N PHE A 518 16.48 -18.57 6.81
CA PHE A 518 15.78 -17.29 6.92
C PHE A 518 15.26 -17.05 8.34
N ASP A 519 14.66 -18.07 8.94
CA ASP A 519 14.14 -18.09 10.30
C ASP A 519 14.37 -19.46 10.94
N ARG A 520 13.99 -19.59 12.21
CA ARG A 520 14.19 -20.83 12.98
C ARG A 520 13.44 -22.02 12.39
N GLY A 521 12.18 -21.81 11.95
CA GLY A 521 11.37 -22.87 11.32
C GLY A 521 11.98 -23.36 10.00
N HIS A 522 12.53 -22.44 9.18
CA HIS A 522 13.26 -22.79 7.99
C HIS A 522 14.55 -23.58 8.32
N GLY A 523 15.27 -23.17 9.37
CA GLY A 523 16.44 -23.90 9.87
C GLY A 523 16.11 -25.34 10.28
N TYR A 524 14.99 -25.59 10.92
CA TYR A 524 14.55 -26.93 11.28
C TYR A 524 14.23 -27.78 10.05
N ARG A 525 13.59 -27.22 9.02
CA ARG A 525 13.32 -27.91 7.78
C ARG A 525 14.61 -28.26 7.02
N LEU A 526 15.59 -27.35 7.01
CA LEU A 526 16.92 -27.60 6.44
C LEU A 526 17.67 -28.69 7.20
N ARG A 527 17.58 -28.72 8.53
CA ARG A 527 18.15 -29.78 9.38
C ARG A 527 17.50 -31.14 9.08
N GLN A 528 16.19 -31.17 8.95
CA GLN A 528 15.45 -32.38 8.56
C GLN A 528 15.81 -32.83 7.14
N ALA A 529 16.10 -31.91 6.24
CA ALA A 529 16.55 -32.20 4.88
C ALA A 529 17.99 -32.73 4.80
N GLY A 530 18.77 -32.66 5.89
CA GLY A 530 20.12 -33.19 6.01
C GLY A 530 21.26 -32.19 5.82
N ALA A 531 21.02 -30.88 5.96
CA ALA A 531 22.10 -29.90 5.93
C ALA A 531 23.10 -30.14 7.08
N ASP A 532 24.41 -30.10 6.77
CA ASP A 532 25.49 -30.33 7.77
C ASP A 532 25.69 -29.10 8.67
N VAL A 533 25.60 -27.90 8.09
CA VAL A 533 25.73 -26.63 8.81
C VAL A 533 24.59 -25.72 8.42
N ILE A 534 23.98 -25.06 9.38
CA ILE A 534 22.88 -24.14 9.18
C ILE A 534 23.20 -22.84 9.89
N GLU A 535 23.25 -21.75 9.14
CA GLU A 535 23.49 -20.41 9.68
C GLU A 535 22.30 -19.49 9.42
N SER A 536 21.84 -18.80 10.46
CA SER A 536 20.76 -17.82 10.32
C SER A 536 21.26 -16.54 9.67
N GLU A 537 20.51 -16.07 8.66
CA GLU A 537 20.84 -14.85 7.90
C GLU A 537 21.03 -13.63 8.79
N THR A 538 20.21 -13.49 9.83
CA THR A 538 20.13 -12.26 10.65
C THR A 538 20.73 -12.39 12.05
N TYR A 539 20.96 -13.61 12.53
CA TYR A 539 21.32 -13.85 13.92
C TYR A 539 22.62 -13.12 14.34
N HIS A 540 23.68 -13.28 13.56
CA HIS A 540 24.98 -12.69 13.90
C HIS A 540 24.99 -11.17 13.81
N SER A 541 24.37 -10.61 12.78
CA SER A 541 24.24 -9.16 12.61
C SER A 541 23.33 -8.54 13.67
N ALA A 542 22.23 -9.20 14.04
CA ALA A 542 21.34 -8.75 15.10
C ALA A 542 22.03 -8.75 16.48
N LEU A 543 22.81 -9.81 16.75
CA LEU A 543 23.60 -9.91 17.99
C LEU A 543 24.65 -8.81 18.08
N GLU A 544 25.29 -8.47 16.97
CA GLU A 544 26.27 -7.36 16.89
C GLU A 544 25.59 -6.01 17.11
N VAL A 545 24.46 -5.73 16.45
CA VAL A 545 23.67 -4.50 16.68
C VAL A 545 23.25 -4.39 18.14
N GLY A 546 22.78 -5.48 18.76
CA GLY A 546 22.47 -5.51 20.20
C GLY A 546 23.68 -5.17 21.08
N GLY A 547 24.85 -5.72 20.74
CA GLY A 547 26.09 -5.42 21.41
C GLY A 547 26.51 -3.95 21.28
N GLN A 548 26.46 -3.37 20.10
CA GLN A 548 26.75 -1.95 19.88
C GLN A 548 25.77 -1.05 20.62
N THR A 549 24.49 -1.41 20.66
CA THR A 549 23.47 -0.69 21.44
C THR A 549 23.84 -0.67 22.94
N MET A 550 24.28 -1.81 23.50
CA MET A 550 24.72 -1.87 24.89
C MET A 550 25.93 -0.98 25.13
N LYS A 551 26.92 -0.93 24.23
CA LYS A 551 28.09 -0.04 24.30
C LYS A 551 27.67 1.44 24.31
N LEU A 552 26.73 1.84 23.43
CA LEU A 552 26.16 3.20 23.38
C LEU A 552 25.43 3.59 24.67
N LEU A 553 24.83 2.62 25.34
CA LEU A 553 24.15 2.80 26.64
C LEU A 553 25.16 2.82 27.82
N GLY A 554 26.48 2.81 27.57
CA GLY A 554 27.51 2.93 28.57
C GLY A 554 27.95 1.59 29.18
N VAL A 555 27.55 0.45 28.63
CA VAL A 555 28.06 -0.84 29.11
C VAL A 555 29.48 -1.06 28.59
N HIS A 556 30.39 -1.41 29.48
CA HIS A 556 31.80 -1.63 29.13
C HIS A 556 31.96 -2.69 28.02
N PRO A 557 32.77 -2.46 26.97
CA PRO A 557 32.89 -3.39 25.83
C PRO A 557 33.22 -4.83 26.20
N PHE A 558 34.05 -5.06 27.17
CA PHE A 558 34.39 -6.39 27.69
C PHE A 558 33.14 -7.16 28.17
N PHE A 559 32.27 -6.51 28.94
CA PHE A 559 31.03 -7.13 29.41
C PHE A 559 30.07 -7.40 28.26
N VAL A 560 30.02 -6.51 27.26
CA VAL A 560 29.20 -6.71 26.07
C VAL A 560 29.62 -8.01 25.36
N GLU A 561 30.91 -8.19 25.10
CA GLU A 561 31.40 -9.40 24.42
C GLU A 561 31.16 -10.66 25.28
N GLN A 562 31.34 -10.58 26.59
CA GLN A 562 30.98 -11.67 27.50
C GLN A 562 29.50 -12.03 27.44
N GLN A 563 28.61 -11.05 27.43
CA GLN A 563 27.17 -11.25 27.34
C GLN A 563 26.77 -11.83 25.98
N LYS A 564 27.36 -11.38 24.88
CA LYS A 564 27.14 -11.95 23.54
C LYS A 564 27.54 -13.43 23.49
N MET A 565 28.75 -13.77 24.00
CA MET A 565 29.22 -15.17 24.03
C MET A 565 28.31 -16.04 24.89
N ARG A 566 27.86 -15.51 26.02
CA ARG A 566 26.93 -16.22 26.90
C ARG A 566 25.57 -16.45 26.26
N TYR A 567 24.99 -15.40 25.67
CA TYR A 567 23.73 -15.49 24.94
C TYR A 567 23.82 -16.57 23.86
N LYS A 568 24.87 -16.56 23.04
CA LYS A 568 25.11 -17.56 22.00
C LYS A 568 25.18 -18.99 22.58
N ARG A 569 25.86 -19.16 23.74
CA ARG A 569 26.00 -20.47 24.38
C ARG A 569 24.67 -21.00 24.94
N VAL A 570 23.86 -20.13 25.55
CA VAL A 570 22.55 -20.50 26.08
C VAL A 570 21.58 -20.81 24.94
N GLU A 571 21.60 -20.02 23.87
CA GLU A 571 20.77 -20.23 22.67
C GLU A 571 21.09 -21.59 22.00
N ASN A 572 22.37 -21.92 21.83
CA ASN A 572 22.76 -23.21 21.25
C ASN A 572 22.31 -24.41 22.08
N ARG A 573 22.31 -24.30 23.43
CA ARG A 573 21.80 -25.39 24.30
C ARG A 573 20.32 -25.66 24.16
N LYS A 574 19.53 -24.63 23.83
CA LYS A 574 18.09 -24.76 23.62
C LYS A 574 17.71 -25.35 22.27
N SER A 575 18.59 -25.19 21.27
CA SER A 575 18.32 -25.52 19.87
C SER A 575 17.85 -26.95 19.69
N ASP A 576 18.53 -27.91 20.33
CA ASP A 576 18.20 -29.34 20.19
C ASP A 576 16.87 -29.72 20.82
N SER A 577 16.57 -29.21 22.02
CA SER A 577 15.30 -29.45 22.67
C SER A 577 14.12 -28.87 21.89
N LEU A 578 14.30 -27.67 21.33
CA LEU A 578 13.28 -27.02 20.50
C LEU A 578 13.10 -27.73 19.16
N TYR A 579 14.17 -28.24 18.57
CA TYR A 579 14.09 -29.03 17.34
C TYR A 579 13.34 -30.34 17.56
N SER A 580 13.62 -31.06 18.65
CA SER A 580 12.89 -32.28 19.00
C SER A 580 11.39 -32.02 19.20
N ALA A 581 11.06 -30.98 19.96
CA ALA A 581 9.66 -30.58 20.13
C ALA A 581 8.96 -30.20 18.85
N TRP A 582 9.69 -29.55 17.92
CA TRP A 582 9.16 -29.21 16.60
C TRP A 582 8.94 -30.44 15.71
N LEU A 583 9.79 -31.48 15.83
CA LEU A 583 9.61 -32.75 15.10
C LEU A 583 8.39 -33.51 15.60
N ASP A 584 8.15 -33.52 16.90
CA ASP A 584 6.99 -34.19 17.52
C ASP A 584 5.67 -33.53 17.10
N ASP A 585 5.66 -32.20 16.93
CA ASP A 585 4.51 -31.40 16.48
C ASP A 585 4.28 -31.45 14.95
N SER A 586 5.15 -32.09 14.16
CA SER A 586 5.12 -32.01 12.68
C SER A 586 3.96 -32.77 12.01
N GLU A 587 3.17 -33.53 12.73
CA GLU A 587 1.95 -34.18 12.24
C GLU A 587 0.69 -33.28 12.32
N GLY A 588 0.79 -32.08 12.93
CA GLY A 588 -0.26 -31.09 13.09
C GLY A 588 0.15 -29.67 12.65
N GLU A 589 -0.60 -28.66 13.04
CA GLU A 589 -0.30 -27.25 12.72
C GLU A 589 1.05 -26.83 13.32
N ARG A 590 1.96 -26.34 12.45
CA ARG A 590 3.30 -25.84 12.78
C ARG A 590 3.27 -24.86 13.95
N PHE A 591 3.97 -25.17 15.07
CA PHE A 591 4.04 -24.42 16.31
C PHE A 591 2.83 -24.62 17.26
N ASP A 592 2.44 -25.85 17.49
CA ASP A 592 1.41 -26.22 18.46
C ASP A 592 1.74 -25.79 19.89
N ASN A 593 0.77 -25.91 20.76
CA ASN A 593 0.81 -25.49 22.17
C ASN A 593 2.04 -26.03 22.95
N ASN A 594 2.56 -27.21 22.62
CA ASN A 594 3.71 -27.81 23.29
C ASN A 594 5.02 -27.11 22.94
N TYR A 595 5.28 -26.84 21.64
CA TYR A 595 6.45 -26.09 21.22
C TYR A 595 6.43 -24.67 21.83
N ARG A 596 5.28 -23.98 21.77
CA ARG A 596 5.15 -22.62 22.32
C ARG A 596 5.38 -22.59 23.84
N LYS A 597 4.84 -23.53 24.58
CA LYS A 597 5.05 -23.63 26.04
C LYS A 597 6.53 -23.86 26.35
N LEU A 598 7.18 -24.82 25.69
CA LEU A 598 8.60 -25.09 25.84
C LEU A 598 9.45 -23.86 25.48
N PHE A 599 9.13 -23.21 24.39
CA PHE A 599 9.82 -21.97 23.97
C PHE A 599 9.73 -20.89 25.04
N MET A 600 8.52 -20.60 25.55
CA MET A 600 8.31 -19.60 26.61
C MET A 600 9.07 -19.95 27.90
N GLN A 601 9.03 -21.21 28.34
CA GLN A 601 9.76 -21.67 29.52
C GLN A 601 11.29 -21.51 29.34
N LEU A 602 11.81 -21.83 28.16
CA LEU A 602 13.23 -21.71 27.87
C LEU A 602 13.66 -20.22 27.74
N GLU A 603 12.79 -19.37 27.22
CA GLU A 603 13.03 -17.92 27.17
C GLU A 603 13.06 -17.30 28.59
N GLU A 604 12.08 -17.64 29.42
CA GLU A 604 12.04 -17.19 30.83
C GLU A 604 13.31 -17.63 31.58
N LYS A 605 13.68 -18.90 31.43
CA LYS A 605 14.91 -19.41 32.02
C LYS A 605 16.16 -18.71 31.54
N MET A 606 16.24 -18.39 30.25
CA MET A 606 17.34 -17.62 29.66
C MET A 606 17.41 -16.21 30.25
N MET A 607 16.29 -15.52 30.35
CA MET A 607 16.22 -14.17 30.92
C MET A 607 16.71 -14.21 32.38
N LEU A 608 16.29 -15.18 33.17
CA LEU A 608 16.73 -15.34 34.54
C LEU A 608 18.23 -15.66 34.66
N GLU A 609 18.76 -16.51 33.77
CA GLU A 609 20.21 -16.80 33.75
C GLU A 609 21.03 -15.54 33.33
N MET A 610 20.58 -14.79 32.36
CA MET A 610 21.24 -13.55 31.92
C MET A 610 21.18 -12.45 33.00
N GLN A 611 20.09 -12.34 33.77
CA GLN A 611 19.94 -11.37 34.85
C GLN A 611 20.78 -11.71 36.08
N LYS A 612 20.84 -12.97 36.49
CA LYS A 612 21.63 -13.42 37.66
C LYS A 612 23.10 -13.04 37.54
N ASP A 613 23.67 -13.09 36.34
CA ASP A 613 25.07 -12.77 36.13
C ASP A 613 25.36 -11.26 36.14
N ARG A 614 24.33 -10.44 35.85
CA ARG A 614 24.49 -8.97 35.98
C ARG A 614 24.77 -8.55 37.39
N HIS A 615 24.15 -9.22 38.38
CA HIS A 615 24.42 -8.95 39.81
C HIS A 615 25.72 -9.56 40.30
N THR A 616 26.12 -10.75 39.86
CA THR A 616 27.38 -11.39 40.24
C THR A 616 28.61 -10.72 39.62
N ASN A 617 28.52 -10.18 38.44
CA ASN A 617 29.62 -9.48 37.80
C ASN A 617 29.82 -8.09 38.38
N LEU A 618 28.78 -7.36 38.80
CA LEU A 618 28.91 -6.11 39.54
C LEU A 618 29.62 -6.31 40.90
N SER A 619 29.34 -7.44 41.60
CA SER A 619 30.02 -7.77 42.86
C SER A 619 31.48 -8.27 42.68
N ARG A 620 31.84 -8.79 41.50
CA ARG A 620 33.20 -9.20 41.14
C ARG A 620 34.06 -8.05 40.62
N SER A 621 33.47 -6.98 40.06
CA SER A 621 34.21 -5.78 39.67
C SER A 621 34.79 -4.99 40.85
N GLU A 622 34.23 -5.21 42.08
CA GLU A 622 34.79 -4.70 43.32
C GLU A 622 35.97 -5.53 43.85
N ARG A 623 36.27 -6.73 43.31
CA ARG A 623 37.29 -7.67 43.79
C ARG A 623 38.50 -7.83 42.87
N GLY A 624 38.97 -6.78 42.23
CA GLY A 624 40.27 -6.80 41.55
C GLY A 624 40.17 -6.82 40.02
N TRP A 625 41.07 -6.06 39.45
CA TRP A 625 41.32 -5.92 38.03
C TRP A 625 41.55 -7.30 37.37
N THR A 626 40.69 -7.69 36.44
CA THR A 626 40.96 -8.81 35.52
C THR A 626 41.49 -8.22 34.23
N PRO A 627 42.63 -8.67 33.73
CA PRO A 627 43.14 -8.16 32.48
C PRO A 627 42.14 -8.38 31.33
N PRO A 628 42.00 -7.42 30.42
CA PRO A 628 41.15 -7.59 29.23
C PRO A 628 41.65 -8.78 28.40
N PRO A 629 40.79 -9.35 27.51
CA PRO A 629 41.22 -10.35 26.55
C PRO A 629 42.47 -9.90 25.78
N LYS A 630 43.28 -10.81 25.30
CA LYS A 630 44.53 -10.52 24.60
C LYS A 630 44.39 -9.57 23.40
N ASP A 631 43.23 -9.62 22.75
CA ASP A 631 42.94 -8.81 21.56
C ASP A 631 42.39 -7.39 21.87
N TYR A 632 42.11 -7.08 23.15
CA TYR A 632 41.56 -5.79 23.57
C TYR A 632 42.51 -4.59 23.35
N ALA A 633 43.81 -4.85 23.38
CA ALA A 633 44.81 -3.84 23.12
C ALA A 633 44.93 -3.50 21.61
N ASP A 634 44.67 -4.46 20.76
CA ASP A 634 44.72 -4.28 19.30
C ASP A 634 43.50 -3.48 18.84
N ASP A 635 42.30 -3.79 19.36
CA ASP A 635 41.08 -3.01 19.10
C ASP A 635 41.19 -1.53 19.56
N LEU A 636 41.87 -1.26 20.64
CA LEU A 636 42.15 0.12 21.12
C LEU A 636 43.18 0.87 20.26
N GLN A 637 44.11 0.17 19.66
CA GLN A 637 45.08 0.78 18.75
C GLN A 637 44.43 1.11 17.39
N GLU A 638 43.56 0.28 16.90
CA GLU A 638 42.77 0.58 15.69
C GLU A 638 41.81 1.75 15.87
N LEU A 639 41.17 1.89 17.04
CA LEU A 639 40.31 3.02 17.37
C LEU A 639 41.08 4.35 17.47
N ASN A 640 42.31 4.32 18.02
CA ASN A 640 43.16 5.53 18.12
C ASN A 640 43.77 5.93 16.76
N HIS A 641 43.87 5.02 15.78
CA HIS A 641 44.30 5.35 14.42
C HIS A 641 43.17 5.87 13.53
N SER A 642 41.91 5.68 13.92
CA SER A 642 40.76 6.20 13.18
C SER A 642 40.47 7.69 13.42
N ASP A 643 41.02 8.27 14.51
CA ASP A 643 40.83 9.69 14.83
C ASP A 643 41.74 10.64 14.04
N ASP A 644 42.71 10.12 13.25
CA ASP A 644 43.61 10.91 12.40
C ASP A 644 43.08 11.12 10.96
N ILE A 645 41.82 10.73 10.67
CA ILE A 645 41.17 11.06 9.37
C ILE A 645 40.60 12.48 9.47
N THR A 646 41.45 13.47 9.27
CA THR A 646 41.04 14.85 8.97
C THR A 646 40.27 14.87 7.66
N PHE A 647 39.00 15.24 7.74
CA PHE A 647 38.20 15.63 6.59
C PHE A 647 38.88 16.78 5.84
N LYS A 648 39.27 16.52 4.60
CA LYS A 648 39.50 17.54 3.59
C LYS A 648 38.29 17.62 2.66
#